data_0831783e31626d0a24c6ffc055a33d6a
#
_entry.id   0831783e31626d0a24c6ffc055a33d6a
#
_cell.length_a   1.000
_cell.length_b   1.000
_cell.length_c   1.000
_cell.angle_alpha   90.00
_cell.angle_beta   90.00
_cell.angle_gamma   90.00
#
_symmetry.space_group_name_H-M   'P 1'
#
loop_
_entity.id
_entity.type
_entity.pdbx_description
1 polymer ?
#
loop_
_entity_poly.entity_id
_entity_poly.type
_entity_poly.pdbx_seq_one_letter_code
_entity_poly.pdbx_strand_id
1 'polypeptide(L)'
;MISAMASKGVWRMIGRQVRSRRDRSIALGAGILVASVSFSLLTADVSTSQLEVTTTVAHNYAQSSYDILVRPRGSRTTLENSEGVIRPGAVSGISGGITLAQWQQILRIPGVSVAAPIAVLGYALPQTTFPIDLTSDMGTASHALFRVDVERVTDNGLTHQADAPVYVYITRNAMAPEPTEGNTLAAVAPKEVLGPGNDQPVCAEVLISSSPFDSTDRSDGIAAFGNVDCWSLQSGLSGSTSFAPFASGHAGALVPIYLPFVIAAIDPVQEAKLDGLNAAVVSGRYLQSDDVPSYPLAAYPTYASVPVLASSQPYADESIAATVQALPATAAQRLVQGSPLLGSNLATFLAAQPAKNLEKVNIEPQQEQNALLDALAGPAEASPNIPAYWSVAPTTYQVEPDGSLVPNEVSNGNATWTAGDFDTYIQAPLSAEDVQFRNLTEHASPDNAETGEFPALLHSVGVFNPNKLPGFNSTVSNALNVFRAPGLEPADARSAKLLGGQPLLPNGNLGGYPTQPPLMLTDLASLPAFEGGHYLPNSGAAPISAIRVRVSGVVGIDPLSRERVRLVAQRIEAETGLDVDITAGSSPSPRTIALPAGHFGRPALELTEPWSKKGVALAIIQGIDQKSLVLFILVLVVCVLFLANGAYASVRSRRTELGVLACLGWGRAAVFRLVLGELALVGLVAGVIGAALAEALAFALRLQLPWWHALLVVPIALVLACVAALLPAWAATWGRPLDAVYAVAGGGGGHRQVLSVTGIAFANVSRRPARIVSGAIGLFIGVAAFAALLAVQLAFQGQVAGSVLGDLVSVQVRGVDLVAAVLALLLGAFSVADVLAVNLRDRAGEQAVLAATGWRPRTLFRLAFTEGMVVGIVGVIAGGAVGVGVATLLTGSALAVIPAVVLAATISLALVAAVVTLPALQASRTAPAAALAED
;
A
#
# COMPACT_ATOMS: atom_id res chain seq x y z
N MET A 1 52.86 -16.30 -48.13
CA MET A 1 52.98 -17.75 -47.86
C MET A 1 53.70 -18.08 -46.54
N ILE A 2 54.83 -17.43 -46.20
CA ILE A 2 55.58 -17.66 -44.93
C ILE A 2 54.74 -17.29 -43.68
N SER A 3 53.95 -16.24 -43.70
CA SER A 3 53.06 -15.83 -42.58
C SER A 3 51.93 -16.83 -42.28
N ALA A 4 51.36 -17.45 -43.33
CA ALA A 4 50.29 -18.45 -43.17
C ALA A 4 50.82 -19.84 -42.72
N MET A 5 52.07 -20.20 -43.06
CA MET A 5 52.72 -21.42 -42.55
C MET A 5 53.11 -21.27 -41.06
N ALA A 6 53.57 -20.09 -40.65
CA ALA A 6 53.91 -19.80 -39.25
C ALA A 6 52.65 -19.85 -38.37
N SER A 7 51.48 -19.40 -38.82
CA SER A 7 50.23 -19.48 -38.06
C SER A 7 49.76 -20.92 -37.84
N LYS A 8 49.79 -21.78 -38.88
CA LYS A 8 49.41 -23.22 -38.73
C LYS A 8 50.34 -23.98 -37.78
N GLY A 9 51.63 -23.62 -37.73
CA GLY A 9 52.59 -24.19 -36.77
C GLY A 9 52.27 -23.86 -35.30
N VAL A 10 51.91 -22.60 -35.05
CA VAL A 10 51.51 -22.12 -33.72
C VAL A 10 50.23 -22.82 -33.20
N TRP A 11 49.21 -22.95 -34.04
CA TRP A 11 47.98 -23.65 -33.68
C TRP A 11 48.17 -25.14 -33.39
N ARG A 12 49.00 -25.83 -34.13
CA ARG A 12 49.37 -27.22 -33.84
C ARG A 12 50.14 -27.36 -32.53
N MET A 13 51.01 -26.41 -32.22
CA MET A 13 51.73 -26.35 -30.96
C MET A 13 50.80 -26.09 -29.76
N ILE A 14 49.85 -25.15 -29.88
CA ILE A 14 48.83 -24.88 -28.90
C ILE A 14 48.04 -26.16 -28.59
N GLY A 15 47.53 -26.84 -29.58
CA GLY A 15 46.75 -28.07 -29.40
C GLY A 15 47.50 -29.20 -28.72
N ARG A 16 48.83 -29.34 -29.05
CA ARG A 16 49.70 -30.32 -28.37
C ARG A 16 50.02 -29.96 -26.94
N GLN A 17 50.22 -28.68 -26.62
CA GLN A 17 50.49 -28.21 -25.27
C GLN A 17 49.29 -28.37 -24.33
N VAL A 18 48.06 -28.03 -24.78
CA VAL A 18 46.84 -28.26 -24.05
C VAL A 18 46.65 -29.75 -23.72
N ARG A 19 47.02 -30.63 -24.67
CA ARG A 19 46.88 -32.09 -24.54
C ARG A 19 47.97 -32.73 -23.64
N SER A 20 49.20 -32.19 -23.63
CA SER A 20 50.28 -32.70 -22.81
C SER A 20 50.19 -32.31 -21.33
N ARG A 21 49.38 -31.26 -21.00
CA ARG A 21 49.20 -30.71 -19.65
C ARG A 21 47.76 -30.73 -19.21
N ARG A 22 47.12 -31.91 -19.38
CA ARG A 22 45.66 -32.09 -19.15
C ARG A 22 45.20 -31.58 -17.82
N ASP A 23 45.91 -31.85 -16.72
CA ASP A 23 45.48 -31.50 -15.36
C ASP A 23 45.39 -30.00 -15.14
N ARG A 24 46.26 -29.20 -15.72
CA ARG A 24 46.25 -27.73 -15.64
C ARG A 24 45.20 -27.10 -16.55
N SER A 25 45.11 -27.63 -17.77
CA SER A 25 44.11 -27.16 -18.72
C SER A 25 42.68 -27.47 -18.23
N ILE A 26 42.50 -28.61 -17.54
CA ILE A 26 41.25 -28.99 -16.87
C ILE A 26 40.92 -28.04 -15.71
N ALA A 27 41.91 -27.70 -14.85
CA ALA A 27 41.69 -26.79 -13.73
C ALA A 27 41.31 -25.37 -14.21
N LEU A 28 42.02 -24.83 -15.22
CA LEU A 28 41.69 -23.56 -15.84
C LEU A 28 40.33 -23.62 -16.57
N GLY A 29 40.07 -24.68 -17.30
CA GLY A 29 38.80 -24.93 -18.00
C GLY A 29 37.65 -25.04 -17.02
N ALA A 30 37.82 -25.72 -15.89
CA ALA A 30 36.82 -25.81 -14.84
C ALA A 30 36.48 -24.43 -14.24
N GLY A 31 37.50 -23.59 -14.03
CA GLY A 31 37.30 -22.22 -13.57
C GLY A 31 36.49 -21.36 -14.57
N ILE A 32 36.85 -21.44 -15.85
CA ILE A 32 36.11 -20.73 -16.93
C ILE A 32 34.69 -21.28 -17.05
N LEU A 33 34.51 -22.59 -16.92
CA LEU A 33 33.22 -23.26 -16.99
C LEU A 33 32.33 -22.83 -15.83
N VAL A 34 32.83 -22.84 -14.59
CA VAL A 34 32.06 -22.35 -13.43
C VAL A 34 31.70 -20.88 -13.63
N ALA A 35 32.65 -20.06 -14.03
CA ALA A 35 32.41 -18.64 -14.29
C ALA A 35 31.35 -18.40 -15.39
N SER A 36 31.42 -19.12 -16.50
CA SER A 36 30.51 -18.96 -17.62
C SER A 36 29.13 -19.52 -17.36
N VAL A 37 29.01 -20.66 -16.65
CA VAL A 37 27.74 -21.23 -16.22
C VAL A 37 27.06 -20.33 -15.18
N SER A 38 27.83 -19.85 -14.19
CA SER A 38 27.31 -18.92 -13.18
C SER A 38 26.79 -17.63 -13.81
N PHE A 39 27.53 -17.10 -14.77
CA PHE A 39 27.11 -15.91 -15.53
C PHE A 39 25.82 -16.17 -16.33
N SER A 40 25.74 -17.30 -17.03
CA SER A 40 24.56 -17.64 -17.81
C SER A 40 23.32 -17.89 -16.94
N LEU A 41 23.48 -18.60 -15.83
CA LEU A 41 22.39 -18.83 -14.89
C LEU A 41 21.94 -17.53 -14.26
N LEU A 42 22.84 -16.65 -13.85
CA LEU A 42 22.51 -15.31 -13.34
C LEU A 42 21.76 -14.46 -14.35
N THR A 43 22.21 -14.44 -15.63
CA THR A 43 21.50 -13.67 -16.67
C THR A 43 20.14 -14.26 -16.98
N ALA A 44 20.00 -15.59 -16.98
CA ALA A 44 18.72 -16.28 -17.18
C ALA A 44 17.74 -16.00 -16.04
N ASP A 45 18.25 -16.07 -14.84
CA ASP A 45 17.51 -15.90 -13.60
C ASP A 45 17.06 -14.44 -13.42
N VAL A 46 17.96 -13.48 -13.65
CA VAL A 46 17.61 -12.05 -13.70
C VAL A 46 16.53 -11.79 -14.76
N SER A 47 16.64 -12.38 -15.97
CA SER A 47 15.65 -12.18 -17.02
C SER A 47 14.29 -12.82 -16.67
N THR A 48 14.27 -13.99 -16.06
CA THR A 48 13.03 -14.68 -15.63
C THR A 48 12.37 -13.95 -14.46
N SER A 49 13.15 -13.60 -13.44
CA SER A 49 12.68 -12.82 -12.30
C SER A 49 12.18 -11.44 -12.71
N GLN A 50 12.90 -10.76 -13.61
CA GLN A 50 12.47 -9.49 -14.15
C GLN A 50 11.16 -9.62 -14.94
N LEU A 51 10.97 -10.71 -15.68
CA LEU A 51 9.75 -10.96 -16.44
C LEU A 51 8.55 -11.26 -15.51
N GLU A 52 8.73 -12.08 -14.50
CA GLU A 52 7.69 -12.38 -13.51
C GLU A 52 7.31 -11.15 -12.70
N VAL A 53 8.28 -10.42 -12.19
CA VAL A 53 8.05 -9.19 -11.44
C VAL A 53 7.42 -8.13 -12.34
N THR A 54 7.93 -7.91 -13.54
CA THR A 54 7.33 -6.94 -14.47
C THR A 54 5.91 -7.34 -14.87
N THR A 55 5.60 -8.63 -15.00
CA THR A 55 4.24 -9.10 -15.29
C THR A 55 3.31 -8.85 -14.10
N THR A 56 3.73 -9.18 -12.89
CA THR A 56 2.95 -8.94 -11.66
C THR A 56 2.72 -7.44 -11.46
N VAL A 57 3.78 -6.64 -11.60
CA VAL A 57 3.70 -5.18 -11.43
C VAL A 57 2.92 -4.54 -12.59
N ALA A 58 3.05 -5.02 -13.83
CA ALA A 58 2.27 -4.54 -14.96
C ALA A 58 0.78 -4.85 -14.83
N HIS A 59 0.44 -6.04 -14.34
CA HIS A 59 -0.94 -6.41 -14.06
C HIS A 59 -1.56 -5.48 -13.01
N ASN A 60 -0.85 -5.22 -11.92
CA ASN A 60 -1.29 -4.30 -10.88
C ASN A 60 -1.35 -2.84 -11.36
N TYR A 61 -0.40 -2.41 -12.19
CA TYR A 61 -0.38 -1.07 -12.79
C TYR A 61 -1.58 -0.82 -13.70
N ALA A 62 -1.93 -1.80 -14.53
CA ALA A 62 -3.07 -1.72 -15.45
C ALA A 62 -4.44 -1.72 -14.74
N GLN A 63 -4.48 -2.11 -13.46
CA GLN A 63 -5.71 -2.15 -12.65
C GLN A 63 -5.96 -0.89 -11.82
N SER A 64 -5.11 0.13 -11.92
CA SER A 64 -5.41 1.45 -11.32
C SER A 64 -6.60 2.09 -12.03
N SER A 65 -7.60 2.52 -11.27
CA SER A 65 -8.78 3.21 -11.83
C SER A 65 -8.38 4.51 -12.52
N TYR A 66 -7.36 5.20 -12.03
CA TYR A 66 -6.81 6.44 -12.60
C TYR A 66 -5.31 6.54 -12.36
N ASP A 67 -4.64 7.33 -13.21
CA ASP A 67 -3.18 7.47 -13.22
C ASP A 67 -2.68 8.61 -12.32
N ILE A 68 -3.51 9.65 -12.18
CA ILE A 68 -3.17 10.88 -11.46
C ILE A 68 -4.37 11.34 -10.63
N LEU A 69 -4.10 11.70 -9.37
CA LEU A 69 -5.03 12.40 -8.48
C LEU A 69 -4.61 13.87 -8.36
N VAL A 70 -5.50 14.78 -8.74
CA VAL A 70 -5.29 16.22 -8.60
C VAL A 70 -6.12 16.71 -7.42
N ARG A 71 -5.47 17.46 -6.52
CA ARG A 71 -6.09 17.97 -5.29
C ARG A 71 -5.82 19.48 -5.16
N PRO A 72 -6.60 20.22 -4.36
CA PRO A 72 -6.32 21.60 -4.03
C PRO A 72 -4.93 21.76 -3.42
N ARG A 73 -4.29 22.88 -3.69
CA ARG A 73 -2.97 23.17 -3.14
C ARG A 73 -3.00 23.17 -1.62
N GLY A 74 -2.08 22.42 -1.00
CA GLY A 74 -1.96 22.31 0.46
C GLY A 74 -2.98 21.38 1.13
N SER A 75 -3.74 20.60 0.37
CA SER A 75 -4.69 19.62 0.92
C SER A 75 -4.04 18.33 1.44
N ARG A 76 -2.76 18.12 1.13
CA ARG A 76 -2.00 16.99 1.66
C ARG A 76 -1.68 17.18 3.13
N THR A 77 -1.90 16.15 3.93
CA THR A 77 -1.49 16.13 5.33
C THR A 77 0.04 16.06 5.47
N THR A 78 0.55 16.41 6.65
CA THR A 78 2.00 16.33 6.94
C THR A 78 2.52 14.90 6.76
N LEU A 79 1.75 13.91 7.18
CA LEU A 79 2.11 12.49 7.06
C LEU A 79 2.14 12.03 5.59
N GLU A 80 1.16 12.44 4.78
CA GLU A 80 1.15 12.15 3.34
C GLU A 80 2.38 12.72 2.62
N ASN A 81 2.82 13.93 3.01
CA ASN A 81 4.00 14.56 2.42
C ASN A 81 5.31 13.90 2.87
N SER A 82 5.44 13.57 4.16
CA SER A 82 6.69 13.00 4.70
C SER A 82 6.95 11.58 4.25
N GLU A 83 5.90 10.76 4.08
CA GLU A 83 6.03 9.34 3.76
C GLU A 83 5.68 8.97 2.31
N GLY A 84 5.18 9.93 1.52
CA GLY A 84 4.80 9.69 0.14
C GLY A 84 3.59 8.76 -0.01
N VAL A 85 2.64 8.85 0.92
CA VAL A 85 1.42 8.04 0.95
C VAL A 85 0.18 8.88 0.61
N ILE A 86 -0.93 8.20 0.34
CA ILE A 86 -2.26 8.78 0.20
C ILE A 86 -3.15 8.06 1.22
N ARG A 87 -3.84 8.82 2.06
CA ARG A 87 -4.76 8.26 3.04
C ARG A 87 -6.03 7.70 2.36
N PRO A 88 -6.66 6.67 2.92
CA PRO A 88 -7.97 6.22 2.46
C PRO A 88 -9.01 7.33 2.66
N GLY A 89 -10.00 7.38 1.77
CA GLY A 89 -11.05 8.40 1.87
C GLY A 89 -10.56 9.85 1.76
N ALA A 90 -9.36 10.09 1.19
CA ALA A 90 -8.78 11.43 1.06
C ALA A 90 -9.73 12.44 0.41
N VAL A 91 -10.54 12.00 -0.55
CA VAL A 91 -11.47 12.84 -1.28
C VAL A 91 -12.63 13.33 -0.39
N SER A 92 -13.19 12.46 0.46
CA SER A 92 -14.30 12.81 1.35
C SER A 92 -13.94 13.86 2.42
N GLY A 93 -12.66 14.02 2.73
CA GLY A 93 -12.17 15.03 3.68
C GLY A 93 -11.69 16.32 3.02
N ILE A 94 -11.99 16.54 1.74
CA ILE A 94 -11.62 17.77 1.00
C ILE A 94 -12.93 18.43 0.52
N SER A 95 -13.18 19.65 1.00
CA SER A 95 -14.36 20.41 0.66
C SER A 95 -14.00 21.53 -0.32
N GLY A 96 -14.13 21.26 -1.63
CA GLY A 96 -13.80 22.21 -2.68
C GLY A 96 -12.31 22.56 -2.79
N GLY A 97 -12.03 23.66 -3.49
CA GLY A 97 -10.68 24.23 -3.66
C GLY A 97 -10.13 24.18 -5.09
N ILE A 98 -10.83 23.53 -6.03
CA ILE A 98 -10.51 23.56 -7.47
C ILE A 98 -11.67 24.19 -8.23
N THR A 99 -11.36 25.13 -9.11
CA THR A 99 -12.38 25.83 -9.91
C THR A 99 -12.80 24.99 -11.13
N LEU A 100 -14.02 25.24 -11.63
CA LEU A 100 -14.48 24.67 -12.89
C LEU A 100 -13.55 25.05 -14.08
N ALA A 101 -12.98 26.26 -14.05
CA ALA A 101 -12.05 26.72 -15.08
C ALA A 101 -10.76 25.87 -15.08
N GLN A 102 -10.19 25.56 -13.92
CA GLN A 102 -9.01 24.68 -13.79
C GLN A 102 -9.33 23.27 -14.29
N TRP A 103 -10.51 22.72 -13.98
CA TRP A 103 -10.92 21.43 -14.53
C TRP A 103 -11.01 21.45 -16.06
N GLN A 104 -11.64 22.48 -16.65
CA GLN A 104 -11.72 22.65 -18.10
C GLN A 104 -10.32 22.80 -18.72
N GLN A 105 -9.38 23.41 -18.03
CA GLN A 105 -7.99 23.53 -18.46
C GLN A 105 -7.33 22.14 -18.49
N ILE A 106 -7.49 21.33 -17.45
CA ILE A 106 -6.96 19.95 -17.37
C ILE A 106 -7.50 19.09 -18.54
N LEU A 107 -8.79 19.18 -18.85
CA LEU A 107 -9.38 18.46 -19.98
C LEU A 107 -8.74 18.78 -21.34
N ARG A 108 -8.16 19.99 -21.48
CA ARG A 108 -7.51 20.45 -22.74
C ARG A 108 -6.04 20.06 -22.80
N ILE A 109 -5.43 19.57 -21.72
CA ILE A 109 -4.03 19.18 -21.70
C ILE A 109 -3.81 17.97 -22.63
N PRO A 110 -2.90 18.06 -23.62
CA PRO A 110 -2.59 16.94 -24.49
C PRO A 110 -2.11 15.72 -23.70
N GLY A 111 -2.73 14.58 -23.93
CA GLY A 111 -2.44 13.34 -23.22
C GLY A 111 -3.45 13.00 -22.13
N VAL A 112 -4.33 13.89 -21.71
CA VAL A 112 -5.47 13.58 -20.85
C VAL A 112 -6.56 12.89 -21.67
N SER A 113 -6.99 11.70 -21.27
CA SER A 113 -8.10 10.96 -21.89
C SER A 113 -9.40 11.10 -21.11
N VAL A 114 -9.30 11.15 -19.78
CA VAL A 114 -10.43 11.37 -18.86
C VAL A 114 -9.93 12.27 -17.73
N ALA A 115 -10.76 13.22 -17.32
CA ALA A 115 -10.57 13.99 -16.10
C ALA A 115 -11.91 14.09 -15.37
N ALA A 116 -12.14 13.18 -14.44
CA ALA A 116 -13.37 13.06 -13.68
C ALA A 116 -13.31 13.89 -12.39
N PRO A 117 -14.03 15.01 -12.33
CA PRO A 117 -14.09 15.85 -11.15
C PRO A 117 -15.06 15.25 -10.13
N ILE A 118 -14.79 15.53 -8.86
CA ILE A 118 -15.71 15.28 -7.78
C ILE A 118 -15.74 16.50 -6.86
N ALA A 119 -16.91 17.02 -6.63
CA ALA A 119 -17.18 18.14 -5.73
C ALA A 119 -17.94 17.60 -4.51
N VAL A 120 -17.26 17.43 -3.39
CA VAL A 120 -17.88 16.98 -2.14
C VAL A 120 -18.60 18.17 -1.52
N LEU A 121 -19.92 18.09 -1.45
CA LEU A 121 -20.78 19.10 -0.84
C LEU A 121 -20.72 19.02 0.69
N GLY A 122 -20.64 17.80 1.21
CA GLY A 122 -20.54 17.53 2.65
C GLY A 122 -21.45 16.38 3.07
N TYR A 123 -21.53 16.21 4.38
CA TYR A 123 -22.47 15.29 5.00
C TYR A 123 -23.84 15.96 5.10
N ALA A 124 -24.85 15.26 4.63
CA ALA A 124 -26.26 15.60 4.84
C ALA A 124 -26.86 14.64 5.86
N LEU A 125 -27.84 15.11 6.62
CA LEU A 125 -28.52 14.32 7.64
C LEU A 125 -30.04 14.34 7.38
N PRO A 126 -30.54 13.53 6.44
CA PRO A 126 -31.97 13.41 6.24
C PRO A 126 -32.59 12.65 7.41
N GLN A 127 -33.82 13.06 7.74
CA GLN A 127 -34.65 12.30 8.62
C GLN A 127 -35.65 11.49 7.81
N THR A 128 -35.80 10.24 8.15
CA THR A 128 -36.91 9.38 7.71
C THR A 128 -37.49 8.65 8.92
N THR A 129 -38.53 7.87 8.72
CA THR A 129 -39.20 7.15 9.81
C THR A 129 -39.42 5.69 9.43
N PHE A 130 -39.29 4.82 10.42
CA PHE A 130 -39.65 3.42 10.28
C PHE A 130 -40.95 3.14 11.03
N PRO A 131 -42.02 2.70 10.34
CA PRO A 131 -43.31 2.47 10.98
C PRO A 131 -43.34 1.13 11.70
N ILE A 132 -43.73 1.14 12.98
CA ILE A 132 -44.03 -0.07 13.77
C ILE A 132 -45.54 -0.10 14.04
N ASP A 133 -46.25 -1.06 13.46
CA ASP A 133 -47.70 -1.20 13.61
C ASP A 133 -48.06 -1.77 15.00
N LEU A 134 -48.77 -0.97 15.81
CA LEU A 134 -49.21 -1.30 17.16
C LEU A 134 -50.73 -1.55 17.26
N THR A 135 -51.40 -1.65 16.12
CA THR A 135 -52.86 -1.84 16.08
C THR A 135 -53.31 -3.10 16.86
N SER A 136 -52.56 -4.20 16.70
CA SER A 136 -52.85 -5.46 17.38
C SER A 136 -52.66 -5.38 18.91
N ASP A 137 -51.70 -4.56 19.36
CA ASP A 137 -51.32 -4.41 20.75
C ASP A 137 -52.34 -3.55 21.55
N MET A 138 -53.11 -2.75 20.86
CA MET A 138 -54.23 -2.02 21.44
C MET A 138 -55.32 -2.96 21.97
N GLY A 139 -55.41 -4.17 21.42
CA GLY A 139 -56.45 -5.14 21.77
C GLY A 139 -57.87 -4.58 21.60
N THR A 140 -58.71 -4.71 22.66
CA THR A 140 -60.09 -4.22 22.66
C THR A 140 -60.25 -2.86 23.34
N ALA A 141 -59.19 -2.22 23.79
CA ALA A 141 -59.23 -0.92 24.47
C ALA A 141 -59.72 0.20 23.54
N SER A 142 -60.45 1.17 24.09
CA SER A 142 -60.87 2.39 23.33
C SER A 142 -59.71 3.33 23.10
N HIS A 143 -58.75 3.36 24.04
CA HIS A 143 -57.54 4.14 24.02
C HIS A 143 -56.37 3.30 24.43
N ALA A 144 -55.23 3.51 23.84
CA ALA A 144 -53.95 2.89 24.23
C ALA A 144 -52.83 3.93 24.19
N LEU A 145 -51.90 3.77 25.08
CA LEU A 145 -50.68 4.58 25.13
C LEU A 145 -49.48 3.65 25.21
N PHE A 146 -48.54 3.85 24.27
CA PHE A 146 -47.33 3.09 24.16
C PHE A 146 -46.10 3.99 24.33
N ARG A 147 -45.04 3.39 24.80
CA ARG A 147 -43.70 3.96 24.81
C ARG A 147 -42.79 3.05 23.98
N VAL A 148 -42.01 3.61 23.12
CA VAL A 148 -41.00 2.91 22.35
C VAL A 148 -39.62 3.44 22.75
N ASP A 149 -38.87 2.66 23.49
CA ASP A 149 -37.48 2.99 23.79
C ASP A 149 -36.61 2.63 22.59
N VAL A 150 -35.85 3.60 22.12
CA VAL A 150 -35.01 3.51 20.93
C VAL A 150 -33.54 3.49 21.35
N GLU A 151 -32.81 2.49 20.91
CA GLU A 151 -31.37 2.35 21.15
C GLU A 151 -30.68 2.17 19.82
N ARG A 152 -29.68 3.01 19.50
CA ARG A 152 -28.83 2.84 18.35
C ARG A 152 -27.67 1.96 18.73
N VAL A 153 -27.36 1.01 17.85
CA VAL A 153 -26.29 0.05 18.02
C VAL A 153 -25.38 0.13 16.81
N THR A 154 -24.13 0.51 17.03
CA THR A 154 -23.13 0.71 15.96
C THR A 154 -21.83 -0.04 16.29
N ASP A 155 -20.80 0.09 15.42
CA ASP A 155 -19.48 -0.51 15.61
C ASP A 155 -19.53 -2.04 15.80
N ASN A 156 -20.30 -2.72 14.93
CA ASN A 156 -20.57 -4.16 15.05
C ASN A 156 -21.17 -4.58 16.41
N GLY A 157 -22.01 -3.75 16.99
CA GLY A 157 -22.66 -4.04 18.26
C GLY A 157 -21.87 -3.66 19.51
N LEU A 158 -20.80 -2.88 19.38
CA LEU A 158 -19.98 -2.44 20.51
C LEU A 158 -20.41 -1.11 21.12
N THR A 159 -21.05 -0.26 20.35
CA THR A 159 -21.54 1.06 20.77
C THR A 159 -23.05 1.02 20.95
N HIS A 160 -23.54 1.47 22.09
CA HIS A 160 -24.94 1.50 22.44
C HIS A 160 -25.36 2.90 22.89
N GLN A 161 -26.17 3.59 22.10
CA GLN A 161 -26.64 4.93 22.40
C GLN A 161 -28.16 4.95 22.52
N ALA A 162 -28.68 5.33 23.67
CA ALA A 162 -30.13 5.51 23.86
C ALA A 162 -30.57 6.85 23.30
N ASP A 163 -31.63 6.81 22.47
CA ASP A 163 -32.32 8.00 21.98
C ASP A 163 -33.51 8.37 22.88
N ALA A 164 -34.11 9.51 22.62
CA ALA A 164 -35.33 9.89 23.27
C ALA A 164 -36.45 8.89 22.93
N PRO A 165 -37.28 8.47 23.91
CA PRO A 165 -38.33 7.51 23.65
C PRO A 165 -39.47 8.16 22.81
N VAL A 166 -40.04 7.36 21.90
CA VAL A 166 -41.22 7.74 21.14
C VAL A 166 -42.48 7.31 21.89
N TYR A 167 -43.44 8.22 22.10
CA TYR A 167 -44.70 7.91 22.72
C TYR A 167 -45.80 7.87 21.66
N VAL A 168 -46.73 6.93 21.76
CA VAL A 168 -47.80 6.73 20.79
C VAL A 168 -49.13 6.63 21.50
N TYR A 169 -50.04 7.56 21.17
CA TYR A 169 -51.43 7.51 21.61
C TYR A 169 -52.30 7.02 20.47
N ILE A 170 -53.09 5.99 20.68
CA ILE A 170 -54.00 5.41 19.69
C ILE A 170 -55.43 5.42 20.26
N THR A 171 -56.37 5.91 19.50
CA THR A 171 -57.78 5.88 19.83
C THR A 171 -58.63 5.23 18.73
N ARG A 172 -59.76 4.62 19.12
CA ARG A 172 -60.82 4.15 18.19
C ARG A 172 -61.82 5.24 17.78
N ASN A 173 -61.79 6.38 18.48
CA ASN A 173 -62.62 7.53 18.16
C ASN A 173 -62.02 8.32 17.00
N ALA A 174 -62.85 9.10 16.29
CA ALA A 174 -62.35 10.02 15.29
C ALA A 174 -61.56 11.15 15.94
N MET A 175 -60.54 11.63 15.27
CA MET A 175 -59.84 12.87 15.60
C MET A 175 -60.22 13.95 14.58
N ALA A 176 -60.57 15.12 15.06
CA ALA A 176 -60.83 16.30 14.24
C ALA A 176 -59.64 17.26 14.33
N PRO A 177 -59.11 17.75 13.20
CA PRO A 177 -58.22 18.88 13.20
C PRO A 177 -58.95 20.12 13.65
N GLU A 178 -58.35 20.94 14.49
CA GLU A 178 -58.92 22.24 14.83
C GLU A 178 -58.80 23.17 13.61
N PRO A 179 -59.87 23.91 13.23
CA PRO A 179 -59.77 24.84 12.11
C PRO A 179 -58.81 25.98 12.47
N THR A 180 -57.80 26.19 11.68
CA THR A 180 -56.87 27.33 11.73
C THR A 180 -57.62 28.60 11.31
N GLU A 181 -58.08 29.42 12.28
CA GLU A 181 -58.53 30.78 12.01
C GLU A 181 -57.31 31.72 11.94
N GLY A 182 -56.98 32.12 10.74
CA GLY A 182 -55.95 33.15 10.50
C GLY A 182 -54.57 32.60 10.22
N ASN A 183 -53.75 33.46 9.61
CA ASN A 183 -52.40 33.21 9.08
C ASN A 183 -51.34 33.04 10.19
N THR A 184 -51.65 32.38 11.30
CA THR A 184 -50.72 32.04 12.36
C THR A 184 -50.45 30.55 12.30
N LEU A 185 -49.21 30.20 12.14
CA LEU A 185 -48.62 28.87 12.27
C LEU A 185 -48.75 28.33 13.71
N ALA A 186 -49.99 28.26 14.24
CA ALA A 186 -50.26 27.59 15.52
C ALA A 186 -50.51 26.11 15.20
N ALA A 187 -49.56 25.23 15.56
CA ALA A 187 -49.86 23.81 15.58
C ALA A 187 -50.98 23.56 16.58
N VAL A 188 -52.09 23.08 16.10
CA VAL A 188 -53.31 22.91 16.90
C VAL A 188 -53.38 21.47 17.38
N ALA A 189 -53.55 21.28 18.68
CA ALA A 189 -53.74 19.96 19.27
C ALA A 189 -54.92 19.25 18.64
N PRO A 190 -54.79 18.03 18.14
CA PRO A 190 -55.90 17.27 17.59
C PRO A 190 -56.92 17.01 18.74
N LYS A 191 -58.20 17.14 18.41
CA LYS A 191 -59.29 16.89 19.33
C LYS A 191 -59.90 15.53 19.04
N GLU A 192 -59.94 14.69 20.05
CA GLU A 192 -60.66 13.43 19.95
C GLU A 192 -62.17 13.73 20.15
N VAL A 193 -62.96 13.19 19.25
CA VAL A 193 -64.44 13.33 19.22
C VAL A 193 -65.05 12.27 20.12
N LEU A 194 -65.37 12.60 21.37
CA LEU A 194 -65.94 11.69 22.34
C LEU A 194 -67.47 11.61 22.28
N GLY A 195 -68.08 12.49 21.47
CA GLY A 195 -69.50 12.55 21.25
C GLY A 195 -69.96 13.97 20.81
N PRO A 196 -71.22 14.19 20.43
CA PRO A 196 -71.71 15.47 19.91
C PRO A 196 -71.38 16.60 20.90
N GLY A 197 -70.47 17.51 20.54
CA GLY A 197 -70.08 18.68 21.33
C GLY A 197 -69.17 18.38 22.51
N ASN A 198 -68.58 17.21 22.53
CA ASN A 198 -67.54 16.80 23.54
C ASN A 198 -66.26 16.42 22.87
N ASP A 199 -65.60 17.40 22.31
CA ASP A 199 -64.31 17.24 21.68
C ASP A 199 -63.19 17.60 22.72
N GLN A 200 -62.25 16.69 22.93
CA GLN A 200 -61.17 16.87 23.93
C GLN A 200 -59.84 16.91 23.25
N PRO A 201 -58.99 17.90 23.55
CA PRO A 201 -57.60 17.87 23.08
C PRO A 201 -56.86 16.70 23.75
N VAL A 202 -56.25 15.84 22.96
CA VAL A 202 -55.61 14.58 23.48
C VAL A 202 -54.12 14.58 23.38
N CYS A 203 -53.56 15.29 22.40
CA CYS A 203 -52.13 15.37 22.22
C CYS A 203 -51.68 16.81 22.48
N ALA A 204 -50.47 16.96 22.99
CA ALA A 204 -49.97 18.26 23.38
C ALA A 204 -49.91 19.21 22.19
N GLU A 205 -50.43 20.41 22.40
CA GLU A 205 -50.25 21.52 21.49
C GLU A 205 -48.81 22.02 21.58
N VAL A 206 -48.11 22.11 20.46
CA VAL A 206 -46.88 22.88 20.36
C VAL A 206 -47.29 24.32 20.11
N LEU A 207 -47.25 25.16 21.16
CA LEU A 207 -47.39 26.61 20.98
C LEU A 207 -46.09 27.12 20.35
N ILE A 208 -46.13 27.39 19.06
CA ILE A 208 -45.09 28.15 18.42
C ILE A 208 -45.33 29.61 18.76
N SER A 209 -44.39 30.20 19.51
CA SER A 209 -44.41 31.66 19.77
C SER A 209 -44.44 32.38 18.41
N SER A 210 -45.35 33.36 18.31
CA SER A 210 -45.54 34.19 17.11
C SER A 210 -44.31 35.10 16.81
N SER A 211 -43.23 34.98 17.55
CA SER A 211 -41.99 35.71 17.35
C SER A 211 -40.84 34.73 17.18
N PRO A 212 -40.31 34.57 15.96
CA PRO A 212 -39.18 33.69 15.68
C PRO A 212 -37.86 34.16 16.33
N PHE A 213 -37.88 35.33 16.98
CA PHE A 213 -36.68 35.97 17.57
C PHE A 213 -36.68 36.08 19.09
N ASP A 214 -37.67 35.59 19.80
CA ASP A 214 -37.66 35.63 21.25
C ASP A 214 -36.86 34.46 21.80
N SER A 215 -35.54 34.67 21.93
CA SER A 215 -34.56 33.68 22.39
C SER A 215 -34.68 33.32 23.85
N THR A 216 -35.56 34.00 24.61
CA THR A 216 -35.69 33.81 26.06
C THR A 216 -36.62 32.66 26.43
N ASP A 217 -37.50 32.23 25.52
CA ASP A 217 -38.45 31.13 25.72
C ASP A 217 -37.93 29.75 25.25
N ARG A 218 -36.75 29.74 24.60
CA ARG A 218 -36.13 28.52 24.03
C ARG A 218 -35.57 27.56 25.07
N SER A 219 -35.35 27.99 26.32
CA SER A 219 -34.67 27.15 27.30
C SER A 219 -35.57 26.07 27.95
N ASP A 220 -36.87 26.18 27.86
CA ASP A 220 -37.77 25.40 28.67
C ASP A 220 -38.63 24.37 27.94
N GLY A 221 -38.61 24.27 26.62
CA GLY A 221 -39.72 23.55 26.16
C GLY A 221 -39.58 22.58 25.00
N ILE A 222 -38.80 22.89 24.02
CA ILE A 222 -38.96 22.22 22.72
C ILE A 222 -38.28 20.88 22.66
N ALA A 223 -37.17 20.72 23.35
CA ALA A 223 -36.51 19.41 23.53
C ALA A 223 -37.33 18.39 24.35
N ALA A 224 -38.33 18.91 25.11
CA ALA A 224 -39.13 18.07 25.98
C ALA A 224 -40.48 17.63 25.33
N PHE A 225 -40.84 18.12 24.16
CA PHE A 225 -42.01 17.63 23.39
C PHE A 225 -41.68 16.34 22.65
N GLY A 226 -40.99 15.42 23.38
CA GLY A 226 -40.72 14.11 22.88
C GLY A 226 -41.91 13.58 22.11
N ASN A 227 -41.69 13.31 20.87
CA ASN A 227 -42.48 12.68 19.87
C ASN A 227 -43.69 11.90 20.44
N VAL A 228 -44.86 12.52 20.59
CA VAL A 228 -46.08 11.80 20.84
C VAL A 228 -46.87 11.71 19.53
N ASP A 229 -46.84 10.53 18.93
CA ASP A 229 -47.62 10.23 17.73
C ASP A 229 -49.07 9.98 18.11
N CYS A 230 -49.99 10.71 17.56
CA CYS A 230 -51.41 10.61 17.87
C CYS A 230 -52.20 10.04 16.71
N TRP A 231 -52.77 8.87 16.91
CA TRP A 231 -53.48 8.14 15.85
C TRP A 231 -54.96 7.89 16.21
N SER A 232 -55.78 8.07 15.21
CA SER A 232 -57.13 7.56 15.19
C SER A 232 -57.24 6.39 14.20
N LEU A 233 -57.80 5.26 14.64
CA LEU A 233 -58.11 4.16 13.73
C LEU A 233 -59.15 4.49 12.68
N GLN A 234 -59.93 5.59 12.85
CA GLN A 234 -60.95 6.05 11.93
C GLN A 234 -60.42 7.11 10.96
N SER A 235 -59.62 8.07 11.43
CA SER A 235 -59.18 9.22 10.63
C SER A 235 -57.69 9.27 10.33
N GLY A 236 -56.90 8.30 10.82
CA GLY A 236 -55.46 8.28 10.62
C GLY A 236 -54.68 9.21 11.54
N LEU A 237 -53.47 9.61 11.13
CA LEU A 237 -52.61 10.54 11.86
C LEU A 237 -53.21 11.94 11.85
N SER A 238 -53.29 12.54 13.03
CA SER A 238 -53.76 13.89 13.17
C SER A 238 -52.74 14.90 12.65
N GLY A 239 -53.23 15.81 11.79
CA GLY A 239 -52.44 16.96 11.30
C GLY A 239 -51.65 16.73 10.00
N SER A 240 -51.55 15.50 9.46
CA SER A 240 -50.87 15.25 8.19
C SER A 240 -51.82 14.78 7.11
N THR A 241 -51.93 15.53 6.02
CA THR A 241 -52.71 15.16 4.82
C THR A 241 -51.86 14.43 3.76
N SER A 242 -50.55 14.45 3.92
CA SER A 242 -49.65 14.01 2.85
C SER A 242 -48.84 12.75 3.19
N PHE A 243 -48.77 12.32 4.43
CA PHE A 243 -48.02 11.17 4.87
C PHE A 243 -48.88 10.14 5.59
N ALA A 244 -49.13 9.01 4.95
CA ALA A 244 -49.90 7.90 5.50
C ALA A 244 -49.01 6.63 5.60
N PRO A 245 -48.14 6.49 6.63
CA PRO A 245 -47.23 5.35 6.75
C PRO A 245 -47.94 4.05 7.08
N PHE A 246 -49.21 4.11 7.53
CA PHE A 246 -50.02 2.96 7.82
C PHE A 246 -51.26 2.92 6.92
N ALA A 247 -51.71 1.72 6.60
CA ALA A 247 -53.00 1.52 5.91
C ALA A 247 -54.17 2.02 6.78
N SER A 248 -55.30 2.33 6.15
CA SER A 248 -56.50 2.75 6.86
C SER A 248 -56.91 1.73 7.93
N GLY A 249 -57.15 2.17 9.14
CA GLY A 249 -57.46 1.33 10.30
C GLY A 249 -56.23 0.79 11.04
N HIS A 250 -55.04 1.17 10.62
CA HIS A 250 -53.78 0.85 11.31
C HIS A 250 -53.14 2.09 11.92
N ALA A 251 -52.42 1.88 13.02
CA ALA A 251 -51.74 2.94 13.74
C ALA A 251 -50.52 2.38 14.47
N GLY A 252 -49.51 3.20 14.72
CA GLY A 252 -48.31 2.73 15.42
C GLY A 252 -47.28 3.82 15.68
N ALA A 253 -46.07 3.40 15.99
CA ALA A 253 -44.96 4.30 16.23
C ALA A 253 -44.21 4.61 14.93
N LEU A 254 -43.77 5.86 14.81
CA LEU A 254 -42.86 6.31 13.78
C LEU A 254 -41.47 6.47 14.43
N VAL A 255 -40.64 5.44 14.31
CA VAL A 255 -39.27 5.50 14.86
C VAL A 255 -38.42 6.38 13.95
N PRO A 256 -37.87 7.51 14.45
CA PRO A 256 -37.05 8.38 13.62
C PRO A 256 -35.72 7.73 13.29
N ILE A 257 -35.35 7.83 12.02
CA ILE A 257 -34.07 7.34 11.47
C ILE A 257 -33.29 8.53 10.94
N TYR A 258 -32.06 8.69 11.35
CA TYR A 258 -31.16 9.72 10.89
C TYR A 258 -29.97 9.05 10.20
N LEU A 259 -29.92 9.10 8.88
CA LEU A 259 -28.87 8.45 8.09
C LEU A 259 -27.93 9.51 7.50
N PRO A 260 -26.79 9.78 8.14
CA PRO A 260 -25.79 10.66 7.56
C PRO A 260 -25.25 10.05 6.27
N PHE A 261 -25.16 10.86 5.21
CA PHE A 261 -24.51 10.46 3.98
C PHE A 261 -23.76 11.61 3.35
N VAL A 262 -22.68 11.29 2.64
CA VAL A 262 -21.89 12.26 1.88
C VAL A 262 -22.52 12.47 0.51
N ILE A 263 -22.86 13.73 0.20
CA ILE A 263 -23.28 14.14 -1.14
C ILE A 263 -22.07 14.67 -1.91
N ALA A 264 -21.94 14.27 -3.17
CA ALA A 264 -20.99 14.84 -4.10
C ALA A 264 -21.59 15.07 -5.48
N ALA A 265 -21.15 16.14 -6.14
CA ALA A 265 -21.46 16.38 -7.54
C ALA A 265 -20.32 15.86 -8.42
N ILE A 266 -20.68 15.22 -9.54
CA ILE A 266 -19.77 14.61 -10.51
C ILE A 266 -20.09 15.08 -11.92
N ASP A 267 -19.15 14.90 -12.87
CA ASP A 267 -19.49 14.91 -14.28
C ASP A 267 -19.86 13.48 -14.73
N PRO A 268 -21.13 13.21 -15.06
CA PRO A 268 -21.58 11.84 -15.35
C PRO A 268 -20.85 11.20 -16.54
N VAL A 269 -20.44 12.00 -17.53
CA VAL A 269 -19.77 11.51 -18.73
C VAL A 269 -18.33 11.09 -18.43
N GLN A 270 -17.61 11.90 -17.65
CA GLN A 270 -16.23 11.57 -17.28
C GLN A 270 -16.20 10.40 -16.31
N GLU A 271 -17.15 10.35 -15.36
CA GLU A 271 -17.24 9.28 -14.38
C GLU A 271 -17.55 7.92 -15.02
N ALA A 272 -18.50 7.89 -15.96
CA ALA A 272 -18.81 6.67 -16.72
C ALA A 272 -17.61 6.14 -17.51
N LYS A 273 -16.77 7.06 -18.04
CA LYS A 273 -15.54 6.68 -18.75
C LYS A 273 -14.41 6.23 -17.80
N LEU A 274 -14.35 6.80 -16.59
CA LEU A 274 -13.30 6.49 -15.62
C LEU A 274 -13.54 5.15 -14.94
N ASP A 275 -14.64 5.04 -14.20
CA ASP A 275 -14.91 3.91 -13.29
C ASP A 275 -16.07 3.04 -13.77
N GLY A 276 -16.74 3.40 -14.89
CA GLY A 276 -17.87 2.63 -15.42
C GLY A 276 -19.09 2.69 -14.50
N LEU A 277 -19.30 3.81 -13.79
CA LEU A 277 -20.39 3.98 -12.82
C LEU A 277 -21.78 3.72 -13.43
N ASN A 278 -21.96 4.05 -14.70
CA ASN A 278 -23.18 3.78 -15.44
C ASN A 278 -23.53 2.27 -15.53
N ALA A 279 -22.54 1.40 -15.53
CA ALA A 279 -22.75 -0.06 -15.54
C ALA A 279 -23.07 -0.64 -14.15
N ALA A 280 -22.85 0.13 -13.08
CA ALA A 280 -23.16 -0.26 -11.72
C ALA A 280 -24.61 0.06 -11.29
N VAL A 281 -25.39 0.74 -12.12
CA VAL A 281 -26.80 1.05 -11.85
C VAL A 281 -27.63 -0.23 -11.78
N VAL A 282 -28.42 -0.36 -10.72
CA VAL A 282 -29.25 -1.56 -10.42
C VAL A 282 -30.75 -1.28 -10.51
N SER A 283 -31.14 -0.02 -10.38
CA SER A 283 -32.55 0.42 -10.49
C SER A 283 -32.61 1.85 -11.03
N GLY A 284 -33.66 2.19 -11.71
CA GLY A 284 -33.81 3.49 -12.34
C GLY A 284 -32.86 3.70 -13.52
N ARG A 285 -32.29 4.90 -13.64
CA ARG A 285 -31.35 5.27 -14.71
C ARG A 285 -30.08 5.91 -14.15
N TYR A 286 -29.07 5.99 -14.98
CA TYR A 286 -27.86 6.75 -14.68
C TYR A 286 -28.11 8.26 -14.84
N LEU A 287 -27.30 9.09 -14.15
CA LEU A 287 -27.27 10.54 -14.30
C LEU A 287 -26.96 10.94 -15.75
N GLN A 288 -27.59 11.96 -16.23
CA GLN A 288 -27.37 12.55 -17.54
C GLN A 288 -26.87 13.99 -17.36
N SER A 289 -26.11 14.51 -18.31
CA SER A 289 -25.54 15.86 -18.23
C SER A 289 -26.63 16.99 -18.38
N ASP A 290 -27.86 16.63 -18.63
CA ASP A 290 -29.06 17.52 -18.66
C ASP A 290 -29.97 17.33 -17.42
N ASP A 291 -29.52 16.55 -16.45
CA ASP A 291 -30.18 16.43 -15.15
C ASP A 291 -29.93 17.70 -14.31
N VAL A 292 -30.66 18.75 -14.61
CA VAL A 292 -30.62 20.02 -13.88
C VAL A 292 -31.68 20.06 -12.80
N PRO A 293 -31.50 20.85 -11.72
CA PRO A 293 -32.54 21.05 -10.72
C PRO A 293 -33.86 21.54 -11.32
N SER A 294 -34.95 21.03 -10.81
CA SER A 294 -36.32 21.45 -11.17
C SER A 294 -37.01 22.06 -9.97
N TYR A 295 -38.06 22.84 -10.22
CA TYR A 295 -38.82 23.55 -9.18
C TYR A 295 -40.29 23.08 -9.21
N PRO A 296 -40.57 21.87 -8.69
CA PRO A 296 -41.86 21.21 -8.89
C PRO A 296 -42.99 21.76 -8.00
N LEU A 297 -42.64 22.43 -6.89
CA LEU A 297 -43.64 22.86 -5.90
C LEU A 297 -44.23 24.23 -6.25
N ALA A 298 -45.48 24.25 -6.74
CA ALA A 298 -46.17 25.49 -7.07
C ALA A 298 -46.37 26.43 -5.86
N ALA A 299 -46.52 25.86 -4.65
CA ALA A 299 -46.65 26.63 -3.41
C ALA A 299 -45.32 27.20 -2.93
N TYR A 300 -44.20 26.56 -3.33
CA TYR A 300 -42.83 26.90 -2.93
C TYR A 300 -41.93 26.90 -4.17
N PRO A 301 -42.03 27.90 -5.04
CA PRO A 301 -41.36 27.91 -6.34
C PRO A 301 -39.81 28.06 -6.24
N THR A 302 -39.30 28.26 -5.06
CA THR A 302 -37.90 28.43 -4.78
C THR A 302 -37.20 27.12 -4.33
N TYR A 303 -37.98 26.09 -3.95
CA TYR A 303 -37.43 24.79 -3.58
C TYR A 303 -36.91 24.04 -4.81
N ALA A 304 -35.63 23.85 -4.90
CA ALA A 304 -34.99 23.09 -5.97
C ALA A 304 -35.08 21.59 -5.70
N SER A 305 -35.66 20.84 -6.58
CA SER A 305 -35.60 19.37 -6.59
C SER A 305 -34.38 18.93 -7.40
N VAL A 306 -33.40 18.34 -6.72
CA VAL A 306 -32.09 17.94 -7.27
C VAL A 306 -32.09 16.45 -7.59
N PRO A 307 -31.84 16.07 -8.86
CA PRO A 307 -31.74 14.68 -9.24
C PRO A 307 -30.48 14.03 -8.63
N VAL A 308 -30.65 12.87 -8.01
CA VAL A 308 -29.54 12.14 -7.39
C VAL A 308 -29.51 10.67 -7.80
N LEU A 309 -28.29 10.11 -7.84
CA LEU A 309 -28.00 8.69 -7.96
C LEU A 309 -27.55 8.18 -6.59
N ALA A 310 -28.35 7.33 -5.94
CA ALA A 310 -28.11 6.86 -4.59
C ALA A 310 -27.45 5.48 -4.56
N SER A 311 -26.73 5.16 -3.50
CA SER A 311 -26.18 3.81 -3.30
C SER A 311 -27.25 2.83 -2.83
N SER A 312 -27.14 1.57 -3.29
CA SER A 312 -27.94 0.46 -2.76
C SER A 312 -27.37 -0.11 -1.45
N GLN A 313 -26.16 0.28 -1.08
CA GLN A 313 -25.52 -0.17 0.16
C GLN A 313 -25.82 0.82 1.28
N PRO A 314 -25.94 0.35 2.53
CA PRO A 314 -26.10 1.23 3.68
C PRO A 314 -24.99 2.27 3.76
N TYR A 315 -25.33 3.48 4.18
CA TYR A 315 -24.38 4.59 4.36
C TYR A 315 -23.62 4.50 5.68
N ALA A 316 -24.21 3.84 6.68
CA ALA A 316 -23.65 3.67 8.02
C ALA A 316 -23.87 2.24 8.52
N ASP A 317 -22.96 1.79 9.39
CA ASP A 317 -23.12 0.60 10.22
C ASP A 317 -23.93 1.01 11.46
N GLU A 318 -25.24 1.06 11.31
CA GLU A 318 -26.17 1.43 12.37
C GLU A 318 -27.37 0.50 12.31
N SER A 319 -27.75 -0.03 13.46
CA SER A 319 -29.01 -0.74 13.66
C SER A 319 -29.78 -0.13 14.83
N ILE A 320 -31.10 -0.14 14.76
CA ILE A 320 -31.95 0.43 15.78
C ILE A 320 -32.69 -0.70 16.51
N ALA A 321 -32.55 -0.74 17.82
CA ALA A 321 -33.27 -1.64 18.69
C ALA A 321 -34.44 -0.87 19.34
N ALA A 322 -35.66 -1.07 18.85
CA ALA A 322 -36.87 -0.46 19.37
C ALA A 322 -37.58 -1.41 20.33
N THR A 323 -37.71 -1.02 21.59
CA THR A 323 -38.43 -1.79 22.61
C THR A 323 -39.79 -1.20 22.84
N VAL A 324 -40.85 -1.86 22.35
CA VAL A 324 -42.23 -1.45 22.52
C VAL A 324 -42.76 -1.82 23.90
N GLN A 325 -43.37 -0.86 24.57
CA GLN A 325 -43.91 -1.00 25.92
C GLN A 325 -45.32 -0.44 25.97
N ALA A 326 -46.26 -1.14 26.65
CA ALA A 326 -47.57 -0.63 26.95
C ALA A 326 -47.54 0.16 28.25
N LEU A 327 -48.11 1.35 28.22
CA LEU A 327 -48.36 2.15 29.40
C LEU A 327 -49.75 1.88 29.97
N PRO A 328 -50.00 2.19 31.26
CA PRO A 328 -51.31 1.91 31.91
C PRO A 328 -52.46 2.61 31.20
N ALA A 329 -53.61 1.94 31.11
CA ALA A 329 -54.83 2.55 30.57
C ALA A 329 -55.23 3.83 31.30
N THR A 330 -54.90 3.94 32.59
CA THR A 330 -55.14 5.17 33.39
C THR A 330 -54.31 6.35 32.90
N ALA A 331 -53.14 6.11 32.34
CA ALA A 331 -52.30 7.15 31.75
C ALA A 331 -52.94 7.64 30.41
N ALA A 332 -53.39 6.73 29.55
CA ALA A 332 -54.14 7.10 28.35
C ALA A 332 -55.41 7.90 28.68
N GLN A 333 -56.14 7.46 29.65
CA GLN A 333 -57.35 8.18 30.14
C GLN A 333 -57.02 9.58 30.66
N ARG A 334 -55.88 9.76 31.35
CA ARG A 334 -55.47 11.06 31.88
C ARG A 334 -55.17 12.06 30.74
N LEU A 335 -54.70 11.59 29.56
CA LEU A 335 -54.49 12.44 28.40
C LEU A 335 -55.83 12.96 27.80
N VAL A 336 -56.90 12.19 27.93
CA VAL A 336 -58.23 12.53 27.42
C VAL A 336 -59.04 13.34 28.43
N GLN A 337 -58.75 13.19 29.71
CA GLN A 337 -59.55 13.79 30.79
C GLN A 337 -58.81 14.89 31.56
N GLY A 338 -59.40 16.07 31.62
CA GLY A 338 -58.88 17.19 32.41
C GLY A 338 -58.11 18.23 31.61
N SER A 339 -57.40 19.11 32.33
CA SER A 339 -56.55 20.10 31.61
C SER A 339 -55.42 19.43 30.84
N PRO A 340 -55.11 19.88 29.63
CA PRO A 340 -54.03 19.36 28.82
C PRO A 340 -52.70 19.39 29.65
N LEU A 341 -51.92 18.32 29.54
CA LEU A 341 -50.52 18.31 30.00
C LEU A 341 -49.68 18.84 28.82
N LEU A 342 -48.88 19.83 29.08
CA LEU A 342 -48.06 20.50 28.07
C LEU A 342 -46.59 20.47 28.48
N GLY A 343 -45.73 20.48 27.46
CA GLY A 343 -44.28 20.64 27.65
C GLY A 343 -43.64 19.66 28.62
N SER A 344 -42.77 20.14 29.44
CA SER A 344 -42.02 19.36 30.45
C SER A 344 -42.92 18.60 31.41
N ASN A 345 -44.16 19.07 31.64
CA ASN A 345 -45.13 18.37 32.49
C ASN A 345 -45.63 17.08 31.81
N LEU A 346 -45.87 17.09 30.50
CA LEU A 346 -46.25 15.90 29.75
C LEU A 346 -45.11 14.91 29.69
N ALA A 347 -43.91 15.34 29.37
CA ALA A 347 -42.71 14.50 29.32
C ALA A 347 -42.42 13.83 30.66
N THR A 348 -42.48 14.61 31.78
CA THR A 348 -42.31 14.10 33.13
C THR A 348 -43.42 13.10 33.50
N PHE A 349 -44.67 13.39 33.15
CA PHE A 349 -45.79 12.48 33.39
C PHE A 349 -45.60 11.16 32.64
N LEU A 350 -45.25 11.19 31.34
CA LEU A 350 -45.10 10.01 30.50
C LEU A 350 -43.92 9.16 30.96
N ALA A 351 -42.79 9.79 31.30
CA ALA A 351 -41.60 9.11 31.77
C ALA A 351 -41.79 8.40 33.12
N ALA A 352 -42.67 8.94 33.97
CA ALA A 352 -42.99 8.38 35.28
C ALA A 352 -43.94 7.18 35.23
N GLN A 353 -44.55 6.85 34.09
CA GLN A 353 -45.52 5.77 34.00
C GLN A 353 -44.82 4.40 34.05
N PRO A 354 -45.37 3.42 34.81
CA PRO A 354 -44.87 2.06 34.75
C PRO A 354 -45.16 1.47 33.36
N ALA A 355 -44.10 0.89 32.76
CA ALA A 355 -44.17 0.35 31.42
C ALA A 355 -44.07 -1.19 31.43
N LYS A 356 -44.83 -1.84 30.57
CA LYS A 356 -44.78 -3.28 30.37
C LYS A 356 -44.26 -3.59 28.95
N ASN A 357 -43.11 -4.30 28.86
CA ASN A 357 -42.57 -4.71 27.60
C ASN A 357 -43.54 -5.62 26.84
N LEU A 358 -43.76 -5.31 25.57
CA LEU A 358 -44.51 -6.10 24.61
C LEU A 358 -43.60 -6.87 23.67
N GLU A 359 -42.87 -6.16 22.85
CA GLU A 359 -41.99 -6.70 21.86
C GLU A 359 -40.69 -5.89 21.72
N LYS A 360 -39.71 -6.48 21.02
CA LYS A 360 -38.50 -5.80 20.60
C LYS A 360 -38.39 -5.94 19.08
N VAL A 361 -38.29 -4.82 18.39
CA VAL A 361 -38.11 -4.74 16.94
C VAL A 361 -36.68 -4.29 16.68
N ASN A 362 -35.93 -5.06 15.88
CA ASN A 362 -34.63 -4.63 15.41
C ASN A 362 -34.77 -4.15 13.97
N ILE A 363 -34.29 -2.95 13.70
CA ILE A 363 -34.22 -2.36 12.38
C ILE A 363 -32.77 -2.45 11.93
N GLU A 364 -32.54 -3.22 10.86
CA GLU A 364 -31.19 -3.47 10.34
C GLU A 364 -30.75 -2.34 9.38
N PRO A 365 -29.43 -2.09 9.19
CA PRO A 365 -28.93 -1.00 8.32
C PRO A 365 -29.52 -1.02 6.91
N GLN A 366 -29.78 -2.20 6.35
CA GLN A 366 -30.39 -2.30 5.01
C GLN A 366 -31.84 -1.88 4.98
N GLN A 367 -32.58 -2.06 6.09
CA GLN A 367 -33.96 -1.62 6.20
C GLN A 367 -34.04 -0.09 6.29
N GLU A 368 -33.11 0.52 7.04
CA GLU A 368 -32.97 1.98 7.11
C GLU A 368 -32.62 2.56 5.75
N GLN A 369 -31.66 1.94 5.03
CA GLN A 369 -31.31 2.33 3.68
C GLN A 369 -32.48 2.24 2.71
N ASN A 370 -33.29 1.20 2.80
CA ASN A 370 -34.45 1.04 1.94
C ASN A 370 -35.51 2.13 2.23
N ALA A 371 -35.75 2.46 3.52
CA ALA A 371 -36.65 3.54 3.90
C ALA A 371 -36.21 4.90 3.33
N LEU A 372 -34.89 5.18 3.35
CA LEU A 372 -34.35 6.38 2.71
C LEU A 372 -34.56 6.36 1.19
N LEU A 373 -34.28 5.23 0.51
CA LEU A 373 -34.44 5.11 -0.94
C LEU A 373 -35.92 5.26 -1.36
N ASP A 374 -36.85 4.72 -0.59
CA ASP A 374 -38.28 4.87 -0.82
C ASP A 374 -38.72 6.33 -0.66
N ALA A 375 -38.22 7.02 0.36
CA ALA A 375 -38.48 8.45 0.55
C ALA A 375 -37.92 9.30 -0.61
N LEU A 376 -36.71 9.00 -1.10
CA LEU A 376 -36.09 9.70 -2.23
C LEU A 376 -36.78 9.41 -3.56
N ALA A 377 -37.42 8.25 -3.71
CA ALA A 377 -38.17 7.88 -4.90
C ALA A 377 -39.61 8.42 -4.88
N GLY A 378 -40.09 8.95 -3.76
CA GLY A 378 -41.41 9.54 -3.58
C GLY A 378 -41.63 10.85 -4.33
N PRO A 379 -42.84 11.43 -4.24
CA PRO A 379 -43.10 12.75 -4.80
C PRO A 379 -42.27 13.84 -4.10
N ALA A 380 -42.03 14.96 -4.77
CA ALA A 380 -41.16 16.02 -4.27
C ALA A 380 -41.59 16.56 -2.88
N GLU A 381 -42.89 16.55 -2.60
CA GLU A 381 -43.44 16.97 -1.30
C GLU A 381 -43.10 16.04 -0.15
N ALA A 382 -42.79 14.79 -0.44
CA ALA A 382 -42.37 13.76 0.52
C ALA A 382 -40.85 13.55 0.56
N SER A 383 -40.11 14.29 -0.26
CA SER A 383 -38.64 14.18 -0.30
C SER A 383 -38.01 14.65 1.01
N PRO A 384 -36.98 13.97 1.50
CA PRO A 384 -36.27 14.42 2.70
C PRO A 384 -35.76 15.84 2.53
N ASN A 385 -36.09 16.71 3.44
CA ASN A 385 -35.54 18.05 3.53
C ASN A 385 -34.15 17.97 4.18
N ILE A 386 -33.17 18.66 3.60
CA ILE A 386 -31.80 18.70 4.11
C ILE A 386 -31.41 20.15 4.33
N PRO A 387 -31.67 20.65 5.53
CA PRO A 387 -31.50 22.07 5.82
C PRO A 387 -30.05 22.49 6.10
N ALA A 388 -29.16 21.54 6.32
CA ALA A 388 -27.74 21.82 6.55
C ALA A 388 -26.83 20.72 6.05
N TYR A 389 -25.58 21.12 5.73
CA TYR A 389 -24.48 20.23 5.37
C TYR A 389 -23.29 20.49 6.27
N TRP A 390 -22.51 19.45 6.56
CA TRP A 390 -21.27 19.56 7.34
C TRP A 390 -20.08 19.16 6.49
N SER A 391 -19.10 20.05 6.36
CA SER A 391 -17.79 19.64 5.87
C SER A 391 -16.94 19.10 7.00
N VAL A 392 -16.09 18.15 6.66
CA VAL A 392 -15.29 17.40 7.61
C VAL A 392 -13.81 17.59 7.29
N ALA A 393 -13.03 18.05 8.26
CA ALA A 393 -11.58 18.18 8.11
C ALA A 393 -10.90 16.80 8.14
N PRO A 394 -9.67 16.70 7.59
CA PRO A 394 -8.89 15.47 7.69
C PRO A 394 -8.51 15.14 9.14
N THR A 395 -8.47 13.84 9.47
CA THR A 395 -7.93 13.34 10.73
C THR A 395 -6.43 13.65 10.81
N THR A 396 -5.96 14.08 11.99
CA THR A 396 -4.54 14.24 12.31
C THR A 396 -4.09 13.11 13.26
N TYR A 397 -2.80 12.78 13.24
CA TYR A 397 -2.27 11.63 13.96
C TYR A 397 -1.05 11.97 14.78
N GLN A 398 -0.88 11.26 15.90
CA GLN A 398 0.39 11.06 16.57
C GLN A 398 0.99 9.74 16.08
N VAL A 399 2.30 9.73 15.84
CA VAL A 399 3.03 8.53 15.42
C VAL A 399 3.74 7.96 16.63
N GLU A 400 3.38 6.75 17.02
CA GLU A 400 4.02 6.03 18.12
C GLU A 400 5.40 5.47 17.73
N PRO A 401 6.27 5.15 18.71
CA PRO A 401 7.61 4.61 18.43
C PRO A 401 7.63 3.30 17.65
N ASP A 402 6.56 2.53 17.69
CA ASP A 402 6.37 1.27 16.92
C ASP A 402 5.86 1.51 15.51
N GLY A 403 5.54 2.76 15.15
CA GLY A 403 5.01 3.16 13.86
C GLY A 403 3.48 3.11 13.74
N SER A 404 2.76 2.76 14.81
CA SER A 404 1.31 2.85 14.86
C SER A 404 0.85 4.32 14.91
N LEU A 405 -0.36 4.57 14.40
CA LEU A 405 -0.97 5.89 14.33
C LEU A 405 -2.09 5.99 15.38
N VAL A 406 -2.01 7.00 16.22
CA VAL A 406 -3.09 7.36 17.16
C VAL A 406 -3.79 8.59 16.63
N PRO A 407 -5.10 8.53 16.30
CA PRO A 407 -5.84 9.70 15.85
C PRO A 407 -6.00 10.70 16.98
N ASN A 408 -5.79 11.99 16.67
CA ASN A 408 -6.00 13.05 17.66
C ASN A 408 -7.49 13.31 17.87
N GLU A 409 -7.90 13.29 19.10
CA GLU A 409 -9.26 13.67 19.47
C GLU A 409 -9.46 15.19 19.27
N VAL A 410 -10.65 15.55 18.82
CA VAL A 410 -11.06 16.94 18.63
C VAL A 410 -12.36 17.20 19.38
N SER A 411 -12.57 18.46 19.80
CA SER A 411 -13.83 18.89 20.37
C SER A 411 -14.56 19.78 19.38
N ASN A 412 -15.70 19.34 18.87
CA ASN A 412 -16.57 20.14 18.02
C ASN A 412 -17.63 20.92 18.83
N GLY A 413 -17.47 21.00 20.15
CA GLY A 413 -18.46 21.57 21.05
C GLY A 413 -19.72 20.70 21.09
N ASN A 414 -20.81 21.25 21.58
CA ASN A 414 -22.13 20.63 21.42
C ASN A 414 -22.57 20.89 19.97
N ALA A 415 -22.15 20.03 19.06
CA ALA A 415 -22.69 20.01 17.70
C ALA A 415 -24.13 19.49 17.73
N THR A 416 -24.96 20.14 18.52
CA THR A 416 -26.41 20.00 18.44
C THR A 416 -26.86 20.96 17.35
N TRP A 417 -27.20 20.41 16.22
CA TRP A 417 -27.85 21.21 15.19
C TRP A 417 -29.30 21.43 15.62
N THR A 418 -29.72 22.68 15.77
CA THR A 418 -31.10 23.09 15.90
C THR A 418 -31.51 23.60 14.53
N ALA A 419 -32.38 22.88 13.84
CA ALA A 419 -33.05 23.43 12.66
C ALA A 419 -33.80 24.72 13.11
N GLY A 420 -33.38 25.85 12.55
CA GLY A 420 -34.15 27.07 12.69
C GLY A 420 -35.52 26.93 12.00
N ASP A 421 -36.54 27.25 12.67
CA ASP A 421 -37.78 27.91 12.31
C ASP A 421 -38.93 27.23 11.57
N PHE A 422 -38.94 26.02 11.11
CA PHE A 422 -40.18 25.42 10.63
C PHE A 422 -40.46 24.02 11.20
N ASP A 423 -41.38 23.96 12.12
CA ASP A 423 -42.27 22.86 12.55
C ASP A 423 -41.68 21.49 12.93
N THR A 424 -40.38 21.24 12.84
CA THR A 424 -39.76 20.06 13.37
C THR A 424 -38.38 20.40 13.90
N TYR A 425 -38.29 20.62 15.20
CA TYR A 425 -37.00 20.66 15.88
C TYR A 425 -36.45 19.25 15.91
N ILE A 426 -35.71 18.93 14.87
CA ILE A 426 -34.96 17.74 14.80
C ILE A 426 -33.64 18.03 15.55
N GLN A 427 -33.56 17.70 16.82
CA GLN A 427 -32.26 17.42 17.42
C GLN A 427 -31.74 16.14 16.76
N ALA A 428 -31.04 16.29 15.66
CA ALA A 428 -30.32 15.19 15.13
C ALA A 428 -29.22 14.87 16.14
N PRO A 429 -29.20 13.70 16.74
CA PRO A 429 -28.08 13.26 17.52
C PRO A 429 -26.95 13.03 16.56
N LEU A 430 -26.09 14.03 16.38
CA LEU A 430 -24.87 13.91 15.58
C LEU A 430 -23.85 13.01 16.26
N SER A 431 -24.25 12.20 17.24
CA SER A 431 -23.34 11.47 18.14
C SER A 431 -22.21 12.36 18.67
N ALA A 432 -22.52 13.67 18.83
CA ALA A 432 -21.56 14.68 19.30
C ALA A 432 -20.98 14.37 20.68
N GLU A 433 -21.66 13.50 21.41
CA GLU A 433 -21.23 13.02 22.71
C GLU A 433 -20.21 11.89 22.62
N ASP A 434 -20.03 11.24 21.46
CA ASP A 434 -18.97 10.23 21.28
C ASP A 434 -17.65 10.89 20.86
N VAL A 435 -16.56 10.13 20.95
CA VAL A 435 -15.23 10.61 20.61
C VAL A 435 -15.15 11.00 19.14
N GLN A 436 -14.66 12.20 18.88
CA GLN A 436 -14.51 12.74 17.53
C GLN A 436 -13.04 12.96 17.21
N PHE A 437 -12.68 12.75 15.94
CA PHE A 437 -11.31 12.84 15.42
C PHE A 437 -11.19 13.82 14.25
N ARG A 438 -12.29 14.44 13.84
CA ARG A 438 -12.36 15.37 12.73
C ARG A 438 -13.16 16.59 13.10
N ASN A 439 -12.64 17.77 12.77
CA ASN A 439 -13.38 19.01 12.96
C ASN A 439 -14.54 19.06 11.95
N LEU A 440 -15.72 19.43 12.44
CA LEU A 440 -16.93 19.66 11.67
C LEU A 440 -17.10 21.15 11.43
N THR A 441 -17.47 21.51 10.22
CA THR A 441 -17.90 22.90 9.88
C THR A 441 -19.29 22.80 9.29
N GLU A 442 -20.23 23.46 9.95
CA GLU A 442 -21.61 23.52 9.49
C GLU A 442 -21.76 24.55 8.36
N HIS A 443 -22.50 24.22 7.35
CA HIS A 443 -22.94 25.05 6.26
C HIS A 443 -24.47 25.06 6.30
N ALA A 444 -25.04 25.86 7.17
CA ALA A 444 -26.46 26.01 7.30
C ALA A 444 -27.01 26.99 6.26
N SER A 445 -28.23 26.72 5.74
CA SER A 445 -28.99 27.78 5.12
C SER A 445 -29.37 28.79 6.21
N PRO A 446 -29.08 30.09 6.08
CA PRO A 446 -29.85 31.06 6.82
C PRO A 446 -31.28 30.89 6.37
N ASP A 447 -32.12 30.47 7.26
CA ASP A 447 -33.58 30.46 7.03
C ASP A 447 -34.03 31.91 6.92
N ASN A 448 -33.94 32.43 5.73
CA ASN A 448 -34.29 33.80 5.41
C ASN A 448 -35.47 33.73 4.46
N ALA A 449 -36.67 33.66 5.07
CA ALA A 449 -37.92 33.96 4.33
C ALA A 449 -37.85 35.31 3.57
N GLU A 450 -36.92 36.21 3.99
CA GLU A 450 -36.67 37.48 3.33
C GLU A 450 -35.80 37.36 2.08
N THR A 451 -34.86 36.38 2.01
CA THR A 451 -33.98 36.18 0.83
C THR A 451 -34.52 35.15 -0.16
N GLY A 452 -35.49 34.35 0.23
CA GLY A 452 -36.11 33.33 -0.65
C GLY A 452 -35.17 32.14 -0.95
N GLU A 453 -34.18 31.93 -0.08
CA GLU A 453 -33.25 30.79 -0.17
C GLU A 453 -33.82 29.60 0.61
N PHE A 454 -34.04 28.51 -0.08
CA PHE A 454 -34.66 27.31 0.49
C PHE A 454 -33.75 26.07 0.30
N PRO A 455 -33.85 25.05 1.18
CA PRO A 455 -33.09 23.85 1.09
C PRO A 455 -33.36 23.06 -0.21
N ALA A 456 -32.36 22.36 -0.69
CA ALA A 456 -32.50 21.46 -1.82
C ALA A 456 -33.24 20.19 -1.42
N LEU A 457 -34.29 19.85 -2.17
CA LEU A 457 -35.00 18.57 -2.09
C LEU A 457 -34.25 17.56 -2.96
N LEU A 458 -34.00 16.36 -2.48
CA LEU A 458 -33.33 15.31 -3.25
C LEU A 458 -34.35 14.37 -3.86
N HIS A 459 -34.21 14.08 -5.16
CA HIS A 459 -35.02 13.12 -5.86
C HIS A 459 -34.17 12.06 -6.54
N SER A 460 -34.39 10.77 -6.20
CA SER A 460 -33.62 9.68 -6.77
C SER A 460 -34.04 9.37 -8.21
N VAL A 461 -33.12 9.53 -9.16
CA VAL A 461 -33.30 9.09 -10.56
C VAL A 461 -32.87 7.65 -10.77
N GLY A 462 -32.05 7.11 -9.88
CA GLY A 462 -31.61 5.72 -9.93
C GLY A 462 -30.80 5.33 -8.73
N VAL A 463 -30.52 4.04 -8.66
CA VAL A 463 -29.74 3.43 -7.58
C VAL A 463 -28.58 2.63 -8.18
N PHE A 464 -27.38 2.81 -7.65
CA PHE A 464 -26.19 2.06 -8.07
C PHE A 464 -25.64 1.17 -6.96
N ASN A 465 -24.96 0.09 -7.34
CA ASN A 465 -24.29 -0.80 -6.40
C ASN A 465 -22.77 -0.60 -6.51
N PRO A 466 -22.11 -0.01 -5.49
CA PRO A 466 -20.66 0.18 -5.50
C PRO A 466 -19.87 -1.11 -5.69
N ASN A 467 -20.43 -2.27 -5.31
CA ASN A 467 -19.80 -3.58 -5.46
C ASN A 467 -19.80 -4.09 -6.92
N LYS A 468 -20.58 -3.46 -7.80
CA LYS A 468 -20.63 -3.78 -9.24
C LYS A 468 -19.73 -2.89 -10.09
N LEU A 469 -19.00 -1.95 -9.50
CA LEU A 469 -18.06 -1.11 -10.26
C LEU A 469 -16.99 -1.98 -10.92
N PRO A 470 -16.80 -1.88 -12.24
CA PRO A 470 -15.77 -2.62 -12.95
C PRO A 470 -14.38 -2.17 -12.53
N GLY A 471 -13.40 -3.08 -12.51
CA GLY A 471 -12.00 -2.77 -12.21
C GLY A 471 -11.64 -2.71 -10.71
N PHE A 472 -12.55 -3.08 -9.82
CA PHE A 472 -12.21 -3.21 -8.41
C PHE A 472 -11.32 -4.42 -8.16
N ASN A 473 -10.08 -4.17 -7.73
CA ASN A 473 -9.19 -5.18 -7.21
C ASN A 473 -8.78 -4.80 -5.78
N SER A 474 -9.18 -5.61 -4.82
CA SER A 474 -8.89 -5.38 -3.39
C SER A 474 -7.39 -5.28 -3.08
N THR A 475 -6.56 -5.90 -3.91
CA THR A 475 -5.10 -5.93 -3.74
C THR A 475 -4.42 -4.63 -4.15
N VAL A 476 -5.07 -3.78 -4.95
CA VAL A 476 -4.41 -2.61 -5.58
C VAL A 476 -5.08 -1.29 -5.28
N SER A 477 -6.41 -1.27 -5.11
CA SER A 477 -7.18 -0.03 -5.20
C SER A 477 -7.99 0.36 -3.96
N ASN A 478 -7.90 -0.36 -2.84
CA ASN A 478 -8.76 -0.08 -1.68
C ASN A 478 -8.66 1.38 -1.19
N ALA A 479 -7.45 1.92 -1.06
CA ALA A 479 -7.25 3.29 -0.59
C ALA A 479 -7.61 4.38 -1.61
N LEU A 480 -7.59 4.04 -2.90
CA LEU A 480 -7.84 4.97 -4.01
C LEU A 480 -9.28 4.92 -4.52
N ASN A 481 -10.10 3.99 -4.01
CA ASN A 481 -11.51 3.91 -4.39
C ASN A 481 -12.30 5.01 -3.68
N VAL A 482 -13.02 5.79 -4.47
CA VAL A 482 -13.80 6.93 -3.96
C VAL A 482 -15.20 6.51 -3.49
N PHE A 483 -15.75 5.43 -4.05
CA PHE A 483 -17.14 5.00 -3.82
C PHE A 483 -17.30 3.83 -2.86
N ARG A 484 -16.23 3.46 -2.14
CA ARG A 484 -16.29 2.40 -1.12
C ARG A 484 -15.67 2.88 0.17
N ALA A 485 -16.30 2.54 1.28
CA ALA A 485 -15.70 2.76 2.58
C ALA A 485 -14.40 1.94 2.67
N PRO A 486 -13.28 2.54 3.10
CA PRO A 486 -12.12 1.76 3.46
C PRO A 486 -12.46 0.97 4.73
N GLY A 487 -12.70 -0.33 4.61
CA GLY A 487 -12.91 -1.20 5.76
C GLY A 487 -11.67 -1.18 6.66
N LEU A 488 -11.86 -0.89 7.92
CA LEU A 488 -10.81 -0.92 8.94
C LEU A 488 -10.76 -2.33 9.52
N GLU A 489 -9.83 -3.14 9.03
CA GLU A 489 -9.70 -4.53 9.47
C GLU A 489 -9.08 -4.61 10.87
N PRO A 490 -9.49 -5.56 11.73
CA PRO A 490 -8.85 -5.73 13.03
C PRO A 490 -7.37 -6.12 12.87
N ALA A 491 -6.47 -5.42 13.58
CA ALA A 491 -5.02 -5.64 13.48
C ALA A 491 -4.53 -6.73 14.46
N ASP A 492 -5.25 -6.97 15.55
CA ASP A 492 -4.88 -7.93 16.57
C ASP A 492 -6.01 -8.93 16.91
N ALA A 493 -5.68 -10.01 17.60
CA ALA A 493 -6.64 -11.06 17.94
C ALA A 493 -7.74 -10.58 18.91
N ARG A 494 -7.45 -9.55 19.75
CA ARG A 494 -8.42 -8.98 20.68
C ARG A 494 -9.47 -8.18 19.90
N SER A 495 -9.04 -7.28 19.04
CA SER A 495 -9.91 -6.47 18.18
C SER A 495 -10.71 -7.35 17.22
N ALA A 496 -10.11 -8.41 16.66
CA ALA A 496 -10.80 -9.38 15.83
C ALA A 496 -11.93 -10.12 16.59
N LYS A 497 -11.69 -10.48 17.86
CA LYS A 497 -12.71 -11.10 18.67
C LYS A 497 -13.85 -10.12 19.02
N LEU A 498 -13.53 -8.86 19.31
CA LEU A 498 -14.52 -7.82 19.66
C LEU A 498 -15.41 -7.50 18.47
N LEU A 499 -14.83 -7.32 17.28
CA LEU A 499 -15.56 -7.01 16.05
C LEU A 499 -16.17 -8.24 15.35
N GLY A 500 -16.06 -9.44 15.93
CA GLY A 500 -16.54 -10.67 15.29
C GLY A 500 -15.79 -11.01 13.98
N GLY A 501 -14.57 -10.49 13.78
CA GLY A 501 -13.78 -10.65 12.57
C GLY A 501 -14.26 -9.79 11.40
N GLN A 502 -15.19 -8.86 11.61
CA GLN A 502 -15.67 -7.94 10.60
C GLN A 502 -14.87 -6.62 10.65
N PRO A 503 -14.76 -5.88 9.53
CA PRO A 503 -14.17 -4.56 9.52
C PRO A 503 -15.03 -3.56 10.29
N LEU A 504 -14.41 -2.56 10.90
CA LEU A 504 -15.10 -1.39 11.42
C LEU A 504 -15.51 -0.48 10.26
N LEU A 505 -16.78 -0.15 10.16
CA LEU A 505 -17.37 0.67 9.10
C LEU A 505 -17.76 2.07 9.64
N PRO A 506 -18.02 3.05 8.74
CA PRO A 506 -18.58 4.32 9.14
C PRO A 506 -19.93 4.16 9.87
N ASN A 507 -20.16 4.96 10.89
CA ASN A 507 -21.41 5.02 11.65
C ASN A 507 -22.03 6.42 11.59
N GLY A 508 -23.06 6.67 12.40
CA GLY A 508 -23.73 7.96 12.49
C GLY A 508 -22.91 9.13 13.04
N ASN A 509 -21.72 8.87 13.61
CA ASN A 509 -20.83 9.92 14.11
C ASN A 509 -20.04 10.58 12.96
N LEU A 510 -20.43 11.77 12.52
CA LEU A 510 -19.79 12.51 11.43
C LEU A 510 -18.31 12.84 11.71
N GLY A 511 -17.98 13.13 12.96
CA GLY A 511 -16.61 13.36 13.41
C GLY A 511 -15.84 12.10 13.78
N GLY A 512 -16.49 10.93 13.70
CA GLY A 512 -15.91 9.63 14.01
C GLY A 512 -14.72 9.25 13.14
N TYR A 513 -14.00 8.20 13.50
CA TYR A 513 -12.76 7.82 12.79
C TYR A 513 -13.02 7.29 11.37
N PRO A 514 -13.92 6.30 11.14
CA PRO A 514 -14.18 5.81 9.80
C PRO A 514 -14.80 6.88 8.91
N THR A 515 -14.30 7.01 7.67
CA THR A 515 -14.78 8.00 6.72
C THR A 515 -15.79 7.39 5.76
N GLN A 516 -16.96 8.02 5.61
CA GLN A 516 -17.91 7.63 4.57
C GLN A 516 -17.44 8.05 3.18
N PRO A 517 -17.59 7.18 2.17
CA PRO A 517 -17.44 7.58 0.77
C PRO A 517 -18.66 8.40 0.31
N PRO A 518 -18.54 9.20 -0.76
CA PRO A 518 -19.68 9.88 -1.35
C PRO A 518 -20.55 8.88 -2.12
N LEU A 519 -21.63 8.45 -1.51
CA LEU A 519 -22.55 7.44 -2.05
C LEU A 519 -23.89 8.04 -2.54
N MET A 520 -24.09 9.37 -2.37
CA MET A 520 -25.16 10.13 -2.95
C MET A 520 -24.56 11.09 -3.98
N LEU A 521 -24.87 10.86 -5.25
CA LEU A 521 -24.23 11.55 -6.36
C LEU A 521 -25.24 12.40 -7.15
N THR A 522 -24.82 13.62 -7.52
CA THR A 522 -25.57 14.48 -8.42
C THR A 522 -24.69 14.98 -9.56
N ASP A 523 -25.28 15.68 -10.54
CA ASP A 523 -24.51 16.33 -11.62
C ASP A 523 -23.89 17.65 -11.15
N LEU A 524 -22.73 18.03 -11.68
CA LEU A 524 -22.11 19.35 -11.46
C LEU A 524 -23.04 20.50 -11.88
N ALA A 525 -23.95 20.26 -12.81
CA ALA A 525 -24.96 21.23 -13.21
C ALA A 525 -25.99 21.55 -12.09
N SER A 526 -26.03 20.71 -11.05
CA SER A 526 -26.87 20.93 -9.86
C SER A 526 -26.23 21.82 -8.80
N LEU A 527 -24.93 22.14 -8.90
CA LEU A 527 -24.22 22.98 -7.92
C LEU A 527 -24.94 24.33 -7.63
N PRO A 528 -25.51 25.04 -8.60
CA PRO A 528 -26.23 26.30 -8.32
C PRO A 528 -27.39 26.17 -7.33
N ALA A 529 -28.00 24.98 -7.25
CA ALA A 529 -29.07 24.74 -6.28
C ALA A 529 -28.58 24.74 -4.82
N PHE A 530 -27.30 24.54 -4.63
CA PHE A 530 -26.62 24.53 -3.31
C PHE A 530 -25.91 25.86 -3.02
N GLU A 531 -25.75 26.75 -4.02
CA GLU A 531 -25.10 28.06 -3.84
C GLU A 531 -25.96 29.03 -3.07
N GLY A 532 -27.29 29.04 -3.37
CA GLY A 532 -28.25 29.97 -2.78
C GLY A 532 -28.39 29.87 -1.28
N GLY A 533 -28.18 28.68 -0.72
CA GLY A 533 -28.24 28.41 0.71
C GLY A 533 -26.90 28.44 1.46
N HIS A 534 -25.86 28.95 0.86
CA HIS A 534 -24.47 28.90 1.45
C HIS A 534 -23.96 27.48 1.80
N TYR A 535 -24.54 26.46 1.18
CA TYR A 535 -24.17 25.06 1.42
C TYR A 535 -22.83 24.68 0.78
N LEU A 536 -22.32 25.49 -0.16
CA LEU A 536 -21.07 25.18 -0.83
C LEU A 536 -19.86 25.71 -0.06
N PRO A 537 -18.84 24.89 0.13
CA PRO A 537 -17.54 25.36 0.63
C PRO A 537 -16.99 26.46 -0.28
N ASN A 538 -16.33 27.45 0.31
CA ASN A 538 -15.69 28.54 -0.42
C ASN A 538 -16.67 29.36 -1.30
N SER A 539 -17.92 29.50 -0.90
CA SER A 539 -18.95 30.28 -1.62
C SER A 539 -19.14 29.85 -3.08
N GLY A 540 -18.95 28.57 -3.40
CA GLY A 540 -19.12 28.03 -4.75
C GLY A 540 -18.06 28.41 -5.78
N ALA A 541 -17.12 29.30 -5.47
CA ALA A 541 -16.10 29.77 -6.42
C ALA A 541 -15.14 28.65 -6.88
N ALA A 542 -14.90 27.67 -6.03
CA ALA A 542 -14.01 26.53 -6.30
C ALA A 542 -14.62 25.23 -5.72
N PRO A 543 -15.68 24.72 -6.33
CA PRO A 543 -16.49 23.65 -5.72
C PRO A 543 -15.84 22.25 -5.82
N ILE A 544 -14.88 22.02 -6.72
CA ILE A 544 -14.33 20.70 -6.98
C ILE A 544 -13.29 20.36 -5.89
N SER A 545 -13.46 19.19 -5.27
CA SER A 545 -12.62 18.67 -4.20
C SER A 545 -11.40 17.90 -4.74
N ALA A 546 -11.57 17.16 -5.84
CA ALA A 546 -10.51 16.41 -6.48
C ALA A 546 -10.85 16.15 -7.95
N ILE A 547 -9.81 15.88 -8.76
CA ILE A 547 -9.97 15.44 -10.15
C ILE A 547 -9.13 14.17 -10.33
N ARG A 548 -9.78 13.13 -10.82
CA ARG A 548 -9.12 11.85 -11.14
C ARG A 548 -8.86 11.79 -12.64
N VAL A 549 -7.58 11.63 -13.00
CA VAL A 549 -7.15 11.75 -14.40
C VAL A 549 -6.62 10.42 -14.92
N ARG A 550 -7.09 10.02 -16.10
CA ARG A 550 -6.52 8.92 -16.88
C ARG A 550 -5.76 9.48 -18.06
N VAL A 551 -4.54 8.98 -18.27
CA VAL A 551 -3.63 9.43 -19.33
C VAL A 551 -3.80 8.53 -20.56
N SER A 552 -3.85 9.13 -21.74
CA SER A 552 -4.00 8.39 -22.99
C SER A 552 -2.74 7.59 -23.37
N GLY A 553 -2.94 6.37 -23.89
CA GLY A 553 -1.87 5.51 -24.37
C GLY A 553 -0.95 4.95 -23.27
N VAL A 554 -1.42 4.92 -22.04
CA VAL A 554 -0.81 4.17 -20.94
C VAL A 554 -1.31 2.72 -21.04
N VAL A 555 -0.42 1.80 -21.38
CA VAL A 555 -0.76 0.37 -21.55
C VAL A 555 -0.19 -0.47 -20.42
N GLY A 556 0.80 0.05 -19.70
CA GLY A 556 1.46 -0.65 -18.62
C GLY A 556 2.61 0.16 -18.04
N ILE A 557 3.58 -0.55 -17.46
CA ILE A 557 4.68 0.02 -16.69
C ILE A 557 5.93 0.36 -17.55
N ASP A 558 5.82 0.29 -18.87
CA ASP A 558 6.91 0.59 -19.78
C ASP A 558 7.42 2.04 -19.62
N PRO A 559 8.69 2.33 -19.99
CA PRO A 559 9.27 3.65 -19.82
C PRO A 559 8.50 4.77 -20.52
N LEU A 560 7.85 4.47 -21.65
CA LEU A 560 7.09 5.46 -22.42
C LEU A 560 5.78 5.81 -21.70
N SER A 561 5.06 4.82 -21.19
CA SER A 561 3.84 5.02 -20.40
C SER A 561 4.13 5.84 -19.12
N ARG A 562 5.21 5.51 -18.43
CA ARG A 562 5.64 6.27 -17.22
C ARG A 562 5.97 7.73 -17.54
N GLU A 563 6.71 7.96 -18.63
CA GLU A 563 7.08 9.31 -19.04
C GLU A 563 5.86 10.13 -19.46
N ARG A 564 4.87 9.51 -20.12
CA ARG A 564 3.60 10.16 -20.45
C ARG A 564 2.86 10.62 -19.19
N VAL A 565 2.71 9.75 -18.21
CA VAL A 565 2.06 10.10 -16.93
C VAL A 565 2.81 11.24 -16.24
N ARG A 566 4.15 11.17 -16.18
CA ARG A 566 4.98 12.20 -15.56
C ARG A 566 4.84 13.56 -16.26
N LEU A 567 4.86 13.58 -17.59
CA LEU A 567 4.73 14.81 -18.37
C LEU A 567 3.34 15.44 -18.23
N VAL A 568 2.28 14.62 -18.22
CA VAL A 568 0.91 15.11 -18.00
C VAL A 568 0.78 15.66 -16.58
N ALA A 569 1.29 14.94 -15.57
CA ALA A 569 1.27 15.41 -14.19
C ALA A 569 1.99 16.76 -14.01
N GLN A 570 3.19 16.90 -14.59
CA GLN A 570 3.94 18.17 -14.56
C GLN A 570 3.22 19.32 -15.27
N ARG A 571 2.53 19.04 -16.38
CA ARG A 571 1.74 20.06 -17.07
C ARG A 571 0.55 20.51 -16.24
N ILE A 572 -0.17 19.56 -15.65
CA ILE A 572 -1.30 19.87 -14.76
C ILE A 572 -0.81 20.80 -13.64
N GLU A 573 0.26 20.41 -12.95
CA GLU A 573 0.83 21.22 -11.85
C GLU A 573 1.26 22.61 -12.32
N ALA A 574 1.98 22.70 -13.44
CA ALA A 574 2.51 23.95 -13.98
C ALA A 574 1.41 24.91 -14.46
N GLU A 575 0.35 24.38 -15.08
CA GLU A 575 -0.73 25.18 -15.65
C GLU A 575 -1.79 25.58 -14.63
N THR A 576 -2.04 24.74 -13.62
CA THR A 576 -3.14 24.95 -12.66
C THR A 576 -2.67 25.37 -11.26
N GLY A 577 -1.41 25.08 -10.89
CA GLY A 577 -0.86 25.31 -9.55
C GLY A 577 -1.41 24.39 -8.47
N LEU A 578 -2.10 23.30 -8.86
CA LEU A 578 -2.71 22.33 -7.96
C LEU A 578 -1.69 21.27 -7.50
N ASP A 579 -2.01 20.60 -6.40
CA ASP A 579 -1.25 19.44 -5.95
C ASP A 579 -1.56 18.22 -6.83
N VAL A 580 -0.51 17.57 -7.36
CA VAL A 580 -0.64 16.45 -8.29
C VAL A 580 0.04 15.21 -7.73
N ASP A 581 -0.70 14.14 -7.54
CA ASP A 581 -0.21 12.84 -7.08
C ASP A 581 -0.28 11.81 -8.20
N ILE A 582 0.84 11.23 -8.58
CA ILE A 582 0.88 10.09 -9.50
C ILE A 582 0.46 8.84 -8.72
N THR A 583 -0.72 8.30 -9.06
CA THR A 583 -1.30 7.11 -8.44
C THR A 583 -0.99 5.83 -9.22
N ALA A 584 -0.64 5.97 -10.49
CA ALA A 584 -0.20 4.85 -11.31
C ALA A 584 1.00 4.13 -10.67
N GLY A 585 0.87 2.83 -10.43
CA GLY A 585 1.90 2.03 -9.76
C GLY A 585 2.02 2.26 -8.26
N SER A 586 1.01 2.84 -7.62
CA SER A 586 0.87 2.83 -6.16
C SER A 586 0.53 1.43 -5.66
N SER A 587 0.81 1.17 -4.40
CA SER A 587 0.45 -0.10 -3.74
C SER A 587 -0.15 0.16 -2.37
N PRO A 588 -1.15 -0.63 -1.94
CA PRO A 588 -1.63 -0.60 -0.56
C PRO A 588 -0.47 -0.77 0.42
N SER A 589 -0.44 0.09 1.43
CA SER A 589 0.54 0.10 2.52
C SER A 589 -0.25 0.16 3.83
N PRO A 590 -0.69 -0.99 4.34
CA PRO A 590 -1.50 -1.05 5.56
C PRO A 590 -0.80 -0.38 6.73
N ARG A 591 -1.58 0.40 7.51
CA ARG A 591 -1.11 1.09 8.72
C ARG A 591 -1.91 0.63 9.92
N THR A 592 -1.23 0.42 11.02
CA THR A 592 -1.89 0.13 12.29
C THR A 592 -2.39 1.42 12.92
N ILE A 593 -3.67 1.42 13.27
CA ILE A 593 -4.35 2.53 13.94
C ILE A 593 -4.74 2.07 15.34
N ALA A 594 -4.22 2.73 16.35
CA ALA A 594 -4.65 2.52 17.74
C ALA A 594 -5.81 3.46 18.06
N LEU A 595 -7.03 2.97 17.88
CA LEU A 595 -8.24 3.75 18.08
C LEU A 595 -8.63 3.77 19.56
N PRO A 596 -8.76 4.94 20.21
CA PRO A 596 -9.19 5.06 21.60
C PRO A 596 -10.60 4.49 21.83
N ALA A 597 -10.95 4.24 23.10
CA ALA A 597 -12.28 3.80 23.48
C ALA A 597 -13.32 4.90 23.22
N GLY A 598 -14.53 4.49 22.78
CA GLY A 598 -15.68 5.39 22.67
C GLY A 598 -16.39 5.62 24.01
N HIS A 599 -17.26 6.64 24.08
CA HIS A 599 -18.01 6.98 25.30
C HIS A 599 -19.18 6.01 25.55
N PHE A 600 -19.73 5.39 24.48
CA PHE A 600 -20.93 4.55 24.55
C PHE A 600 -20.63 3.04 24.54
N GLY A 601 -19.51 2.61 25.13
CA GLY A 601 -19.20 1.21 25.37
C GLY A 601 -18.15 0.60 24.44
N ARG A 602 -17.84 1.20 23.29
CA ARG A 602 -16.80 0.69 22.40
C ARG A 602 -15.43 0.71 23.10
N PRO A 603 -14.77 -0.45 23.28
CA PRO A 603 -13.42 -0.49 23.84
C PRO A 603 -12.39 0.06 22.85
N ALA A 604 -11.17 0.33 23.32
CA ALA A 604 -10.05 0.65 22.45
C ALA A 604 -9.75 -0.53 21.51
N LEU A 605 -9.48 -0.22 20.23
CA LEU A 605 -9.27 -1.17 19.15
C LEU A 605 -7.94 -0.91 18.45
N GLU A 606 -7.28 -1.98 18.02
CA GLU A 606 -6.18 -1.91 17.07
C GLU A 606 -6.70 -2.33 15.69
N LEU A 607 -6.59 -1.43 14.73
CA LEU A 607 -7.16 -1.57 13.39
C LEU A 607 -6.07 -1.44 12.32
N THR A 608 -6.27 -2.07 11.19
CA THR A 608 -5.43 -1.92 10.01
C THR A 608 -6.17 -1.10 8.97
N GLU A 609 -5.59 0.02 8.58
CA GLU A 609 -6.14 0.92 7.56
C GLU A 609 -5.32 0.83 6.26
N PRO A 610 -5.95 0.65 5.07
CA PRO A 610 -5.23 0.47 3.81
C PRO A 610 -4.83 1.81 3.22
N TRP A 611 -3.68 2.38 3.62
CA TRP A 611 -3.09 3.55 2.97
C TRP A 611 -2.47 3.16 1.62
N SER A 612 -2.26 4.11 0.72
CA SER A 612 -1.65 3.86 -0.59
C SER A 612 -0.29 4.54 -0.70
N LYS A 613 0.78 3.76 -0.88
CA LYS A 613 2.14 4.27 -1.05
C LYS A 613 2.42 4.54 -2.53
N LYS A 614 2.82 5.78 -2.84
CA LYS A 614 3.11 6.24 -4.21
C LYS A 614 4.41 5.65 -4.73
N GLY A 615 4.48 5.37 -6.05
CA GLY A 615 5.71 5.03 -6.74
C GLY A 615 6.31 3.65 -6.41
N VAL A 616 5.59 2.77 -5.70
CA VAL A 616 6.08 1.44 -5.30
C VAL A 616 6.51 0.62 -6.51
N ALA A 617 5.68 0.57 -7.55
CA ALA A 617 5.99 -0.16 -8.77
C ALA A 617 7.27 0.33 -9.45
N LEU A 618 7.49 1.65 -9.47
CA LEU A 618 8.69 2.27 -10.02
C LEU A 618 9.93 1.93 -9.17
N ALA A 619 9.82 2.03 -7.85
CA ALA A 619 10.89 1.69 -6.93
C ALA A 619 11.31 0.21 -7.07
N ILE A 620 10.34 -0.69 -7.24
CA ILE A 620 10.59 -2.12 -7.47
C ILE A 620 11.40 -2.32 -8.75
N ILE A 621 10.99 -1.73 -9.88
CA ILE A 621 11.68 -1.91 -11.16
C ILE A 621 13.08 -1.31 -11.11
N GLN A 622 13.23 -0.09 -10.61
CA GLN A 622 14.53 0.55 -10.46
C GLN A 622 15.46 -0.25 -9.55
N GLY A 623 14.93 -0.78 -8.44
CA GLY A 623 15.68 -1.61 -7.53
C GLY A 623 16.17 -2.90 -8.19
N ILE A 624 15.33 -3.56 -8.99
CA ILE A 624 15.71 -4.78 -9.73
C ILE A 624 16.77 -4.47 -10.79
N ASP A 625 16.60 -3.41 -11.58
CA ASP A 625 17.53 -3.01 -12.62
C ASP A 625 18.91 -2.66 -12.04
N GLN A 626 18.96 -1.86 -10.98
CA GLN A 626 20.21 -1.49 -10.30
C GLN A 626 20.88 -2.70 -9.66
N LYS A 627 20.13 -3.55 -9.00
CA LYS A 627 20.60 -4.75 -8.36
C LYS A 627 21.19 -5.73 -9.37
N SER A 628 20.48 -5.96 -10.47
CA SER A 628 20.90 -6.83 -11.56
C SER A 628 22.20 -6.33 -12.20
N LEU A 629 22.32 -5.02 -12.44
CA LEU A 629 23.54 -4.41 -13.00
C LEU A 629 24.73 -4.55 -12.04
N VAL A 630 24.56 -4.28 -10.77
CA VAL A 630 25.62 -4.40 -9.76
C VAL A 630 26.09 -5.86 -9.64
N LEU A 631 25.17 -6.81 -9.57
CA LEU A 631 25.44 -8.24 -9.54
C LEU A 631 26.23 -8.69 -10.78
N PHE A 632 25.79 -8.26 -11.93
CA PHE A 632 26.40 -8.56 -13.23
C PHE A 632 27.86 -8.09 -13.28
N ILE A 633 28.10 -6.80 -12.99
CA ILE A 633 29.45 -6.22 -13.00
C ILE A 633 30.36 -6.97 -12.02
N LEU A 634 29.85 -7.28 -10.86
CA LEU A 634 30.56 -7.89 -9.76
C LEU A 634 30.99 -9.33 -10.06
N VAL A 635 30.07 -10.17 -10.56
CA VAL A 635 30.37 -11.54 -10.97
C VAL A 635 31.41 -11.51 -12.11
N LEU A 636 31.28 -10.60 -13.06
CA LEU A 636 32.20 -10.44 -14.16
C LEU A 636 33.61 -10.09 -13.66
N VAL A 637 33.74 -9.16 -12.71
CA VAL A 637 35.03 -8.77 -12.11
C VAL A 637 35.65 -9.94 -11.36
N VAL A 638 34.89 -10.67 -10.54
CA VAL A 638 35.38 -11.85 -9.79
C VAL A 638 35.88 -12.93 -10.77
N CYS A 639 35.15 -13.19 -11.84
CA CYS A 639 35.53 -14.16 -12.87
C CYS A 639 36.81 -13.75 -13.59
N VAL A 640 36.94 -12.49 -14.02
CA VAL A 640 38.15 -11.97 -14.68
C VAL A 640 39.35 -12.10 -13.76
N LEU A 641 39.26 -11.76 -12.49
CA LEU A 641 40.33 -11.84 -11.53
C LEU A 641 40.74 -13.30 -11.23
N PHE A 642 39.79 -14.20 -11.08
CA PHE A 642 40.02 -15.61 -10.88
C PHE A 642 40.83 -16.21 -12.08
N LEU A 643 40.33 -15.92 -13.30
CA LEU A 643 40.99 -16.38 -14.54
C LEU A 643 42.36 -15.74 -14.72
N ALA A 644 42.51 -14.45 -14.39
CA ALA A 644 43.81 -13.76 -14.49
C ALA A 644 44.84 -14.36 -13.53
N ASN A 645 44.42 -14.72 -12.31
CA ASN A 645 45.27 -15.42 -11.35
C ASN A 645 45.72 -16.78 -11.85
N GLY A 646 44.81 -17.60 -12.36
CA GLY A 646 45.13 -18.91 -12.93
C GLY A 646 46.00 -18.79 -14.16
N ALA A 647 45.77 -17.81 -15.04
CA ALA A 647 46.59 -17.52 -16.21
C ALA A 647 48.00 -17.06 -15.83
N TYR A 648 48.10 -16.18 -14.81
CA TYR A 648 49.39 -15.71 -14.29
C TYR A 648 50.21 -16.87 -13.68
N ALA A 649 49.57 -17.74 -12.93
CA ALA A 649 50.19 -18.96 -12.38
C ALA A 649 50.71 -19.89 -13.49
N SER A 650 49.93 -20.06 -14.57
CA SER A 650 50.29 -20.84 -15.75
C SER A 650 51.53 -20.26 -16.46
N VAL A 651 51.53 -18.96 -16.73
CA VAL A 651 52.66 -18.26 -17.37
C VAL A 651 53.92 -18.37 -16.51
N ARG A 652 53.80 -18.17 -15.20
CA ARG A 652 54.94 -18.21 -14.30
C ARG A 652 55.59 -19.60 -14.19
N SER A 653 54.80 -20.67 -14.15
CA SER A 653 55.33 -22.05 -14.14
C SER A 653 56.03 -22.45 -15.43
N ARG A 654 55.89 -21.66 -16.49
CA ARG A 654 56.49 -21.88 -17.83
C ARG A 654 57.54 -20.84 -18.17
N ARG A 655 58.03 -20.06 -17.19
CA ARG A 655 58.94 -18.95 -17.42
C ARG A 655 60.23 -19.41 -18.12
N THR A 656 60.76 -20.58 -17.74
CA THR A 656 61.96 -21.20 -18.32
C THR A 656 61.70 -21.60 -19.79
N GLU A 657 60.57 -22.26 -20.10
CA GLU A 657 60.22 -22.65 -21.45
C GLU A 657 60.00 -21.43 -22.39
N LEU A 658 59.28 -20.41 -21.87
CA LEU A 658 59.07 -19.17 -22.61
C LEU A 658 60.40 -18.41 -22.83
N GLY A 659 61.34 -18.49 -21.84
CA GLY A 659 62.69 -17.95 -21.93
C GLY A 659 63.49 -18.67 -23.04
N VAL A 660 63.46 -20.01 -23.06
CA VAL A 660 64.13 -20.80 -24.10
C VAL A 660 63.55 -20.48 -25.52
N LEU A 661 62.22 -20.38 -25.64
CA LEU A 661 61.60 -19.98 -26.90
C LEU A 661 62.06 -18.59 -27.35
N ALA A 662 62.18 -17.63 -26.45
CA ALA A 662 62.68 -16.29 -26.73
C ALA A 662 64.17 -16.31 -27.15
N CYS A 663 65.01 -17.15 -26.54
CA CYS A 663 66.39 -17.37 -26.93
C CYS A 663 66.49 -18.02 -28.32
N LEU A 664 65.53 -18.84 -28.69
CA LEU A 664 65.43 -19.45 -30.04
C LEU A 664 64.89 -18.48 -31.12
N GLY A 665 64.75 -17.20 -30.81
CA GLY A 665 64.33 -16.17 -31.74
C GLY A 665 62.82 -15.90 -31.86
N TRP A 666 62.02 -16.40 -30.97
CA TRP A 666 60.59 -16.06 -30.91
C TRP A 666 60.39 -14.62 -30.49
N GLY A 667 59.81 -13.81 -31.36
CA GLY A 667 59.50 -12.42 -31.03
C GLY A 667 58.41 -12.30 -29.96
N ARG A 668 58.36 -11.16 -29.23
CA ARG A 668 57.41 -10.85 -28.20
C ARG A 668 55.96 -11.09 -28.64
N ALA A 669 55.61 -10.70 -29.88
CA ALA A 669 54.27 -10.90 -30.45
C ALA A 669 53.92 -12.39 -30.65
N ALA A 670 54.91 -13.26 -30.88
CA ALA A 670 54.68 -14.68 -31.04
C ALA A 670 54.41 -15.36 -29.67
N VAL A 671 55.17 -14.99 -28.65
CA VAL A 671 54.96 -15.45 -27.26
C VAL A 671 53.60 -14.98 -26.74
N PHE A 672 53.25 -13.70 -26.97
CA PHE A 672 51.97 -13.14 -26.58
C PHE A 672 50.80 -13.92 -27.23
N ARG A 673 50.87 -14.14 -28.56
CA ARG A 673 49.85 -14.91 -29.30
C ARG A 673 49.75 -16.36 -28.89
N LEU A 674 50.87 -16.98 -28.48
CA LEU A 674 50.88 -18.34 -27.98
C LEU A 674 50.09 -18.46 -26.66
N VAL A 675 50.39 -17.59 -25.67
CA VAL A 675 49.72 -17.58 -24.35
C VAL A 675 48.25 -17.20 -24.50
N LEU A 676 47.97 -16.16 -25.26
CA LEU A 676 46.59 -15.73 -25.52
C LEU A 676 45.77 -16.80 -26.24
N GLY A 677 46.38 -17.44 -27.29
CA GLY A 677 45.69 -18.47 -28.08
C GLY A 677 45.44 -19.76 -27.29
N GLU A 678 46.31 -20.12 -26.35
CA GLU A 678 46.09 -21.27 -25.45
C GLU A 678 44.88 -21.01 -24.54
N LEU A 679 44.85 -19.86 -23.86
CA LEU A 679 43.73 -19.47 -22.98
C LEU A 679 42.41 -19.26 -23.75
N ALA A 680 42.49 -18.69 -24.95
CA ALA A 680 41.35 -18.56 -25.83
C ALA A 680 40.76 -19.93 -26.24
N LEU A 681 41.61 -20.92 -26.53
CA LEU A 681 41.15 -22.26 -26.86
C LEU A 681 40.50 -22.96 -25.67
N VAL A 682 41.10 -22.83 -24.48
CA VAL A 682 40.51 -23.36 -23.25
C VAL A 682 39.17 -22.64 -22.96
N GLY A 683 39.10 -21.31 -23.14
CA GLY A 683 37.91 -20.52 -23.01
C GLY A 683 36.78 -20.93 -23.99
N LEU A 684 37.14 -21.18 -25.22
CA LEU A 684 36.20 -21.65 -26.22
C LEU A 684 35.61 -23.02 -25.89
N VAL A 685 36.45 -23.99 -25.50
CA VAL A 685 36.02 -25.35 -25.09
C VAL A 685 35.17 -25.28 -23.83
N ALA A 686 35.60 -24.53 -22.83
CA ALA A 686 34.84 -24.32 -21.58
C ALA A 686 33.53 -23.60 -21.83
N GLY A 687 33.47 -22.63 -22.79
CA GLY A 687 32.27 -21.93 -23.19
C GLY A 687 31.23 -22.86 -23.83
N VAL A 688 31.66 -23.76 -24.72
CA VAL A 688 30.77 -24.75 -25.35
C VAL A 688 30.21 -25.72 -24.33
N ILE A 689 31.04 -26.24 -23.44
CA ILE A 689 30.59 -27.12 -22.35
C ILE A 689 29.68 -26.35 -21.38
N GLY A 690 30.04 -25.11 -21.11
CA GLY A 690 29.28 -24.22 -20.25
C GLY A 690 27.89 -23.91 -20.79
N ALA A 691 27.76 -23.69 -22.10
CA ALA A 691 26.46 -23.50 -22.75
C ALA A 691 25.56 -24.73 -22.59
N ALA A 692 26.08 -25.91 -22.81
CA ALA A 692 25.33 -27.16 -22.64
C ALA A 692 24.95 -27.43 -21.19
N LEU A 693 25.83 -27.15 -20.23
CA LEU A 693 25.57 -27.30 -18.81
C LEU A 693 24.58 -26.25 -18.29
N ALA A 694 24.66 -25.01 -18.80
CA ALA A 694 23.74 -23.93 -18.43
C ALA A 694 22.31 -24.28 -18.84
N GLU A 695 22.11 -24.84 -20.04
CA GLU A 695 20.81 -25.27 -20.52
C GLU A 695 20.24 -26.43 -19.73
N ALA A 696 21.07 -27.43 -19.40
CA ALA A 696 20.69 -28.56 -18.56
C ALA A 696 20.29 -28.12 -17.14
N LEU A 697 21.03 -27.17 -16.57
CA LEU A 697 20.78 -26.66 -15.23
C LEU A 697 19.56 -25.71 -15.21
N ALA A 698 19.38 -24.90 -16.23
CA ALA A 698 18.21 -24.07 -16.41
C ALA A 698 16.93 -24.92 -16.49
N PHE A 699 16.98 -26.01 -17.26
CA PHE A 699 15.89 -26.99 -17.31
C PHE A 699 15.61 -27.62 -15.95
N ALA A 700 16.63 -28.04 -15.21
CA ALA A 700 16.49 -28.62 -13.88
C ALA A 700 15.92 -27.65 -12.85
N LEU A 701 16.28 -26.36 -12.96
CA LEU A 701 15.82 -25.27 -12.08
C LEU A 701 14.51 -24.61 -12.57
N ARG A 702 13.93 -25.12 -13.66
CA ARG A 702 12.72 -24.57 -14.32
C ARG A 702 12.85 -23.10 -14.74
N LEU A 703 14.06 -22.66 -15.09
CA LEU A 703 14.32 -21.31 -15.61
C LEU A 703 14.01 -21.24 -17.11
N GLN A 704 13.35 -20.17 -17.56
CA GLN A 704 13.09 -19.96 -18.98
C GLN A 704 14.33 -19.33 -19.63
N LEU A 705 15.24 -20.16 -20.14
CA LEU A 705 16.42 -19.71 -20.89
C LEU A 705 16.11 -19.75 -22.39
N PRO A 706 16.04 -18.60 -23.10
CA PRO A 706 15.99 -18.63 -24.56
C PRO A 706 17.28 -19.25 -25.10
N TRP A 707 17.18 -20.17 -26.06
CA TRP A 707 18.31 -20.91 -26.65
C TRP A 707 19.44 -20.01 -27.16
N TRP A 708 19.15 -18.81 -27.63
CA TRP A 708 20.14 -17.84 -28.08
C TRP A 708 20.94 -17.24 -26.91
N HIS A 709 20.40 -17.12 -25.70
CA HIS A 709 21.15 -16.73 -24.48
C HIS A 709 22.19 -17.79 -24.11
N ALA A 710 21.85 -19.07 -24.24
CA ALA A 710 22.81 -20.15 -24.00
C ALA A 710 23.99 -20.08 -25.01
N LEU A 711 23.73 -19.68 -26.27
CA LEU A 711 24.79 -19.49 -27.26
C LEU A 711 25.70 -18.29 -26.96
N LEU A 712 25.20 -17.24 -26.28
CA LEU A 712 26.02 -16.09 -25.87
C LEU A 712 27.10 -16.45 -24.82
N VAL A 713 26.94 -17.55 -24.10
CA VAL A 713 27.94 -18.06 -23.16
C VAL A 713 29.29 -18.28 -23.86
N VAL A 714 29.30 -18.77 -25.08
CA VAL A 714 30.52 -19.08 -25.83
C VAL A 714 31.37 -17.83 -26.12
N PRO A 715 30.84 -16.76 -26.75
CA PRO A 715 31.61 -15.54 -26.97
C PRO A 715 32.00 -14.85 -25.67
N ILE A 716 31.12 -14.89 -24.63
CA ILE A 716 31.43 -14.29 -23.34
C ILE A 716 32.58 -15.03 -22.65
N ALA A 717 32.58 -16.36 -22.61
CA ALA A 717 33.67 -17.16 -22.05
C ALA A 717 35.01 -16.89 -22.81
N LEU A 718 34.94 -16.75 -24.14
CA LEU A 718 36.08 -16.42 -24.96
C LEU A 718 36.63 -15.01 -24.64
N VAL A 719 35.77 -14.01 -24.55
CA VAL A 719 36.14 -12.62 -24.23
C VAL A 719 36.73 -12.56 -22.80
N LEU A 720 36.09 -13.20 -21.82
CA LEU A 720 36.59 -13.28 -20.45
C LEU A 720 37.98 -13.92 -20.39
N ALA A 721 38.16 -15.04 -21.08
CA ALA A 721 39.45 -15.71 -21.15
C ALA A 721 40.52 -14.83 -21.80
N CYS A 722 40.18 -14.13 -22.89
CA CYS A 722 41.10 -13.21 -23.56
C CYS A 722 41.45 -12.00 -22.67
N VAL A 723 40.48 -11.37 -22.02
CA VAL A 723 40.68 -10.20 -21.14
C VAL A 723 41.55 -10.61 -19.95
N ALA A 724 41.22 -11.73 -19.30
CA ALA A 724 41.99 -12.26 -18.18
C ALA A 724 43.44 -12.63 -18.56
N ALA A 725 43.64 -13.05 -19.82
CA ALA A 725 44.93 -13.41 -20.34
C ALA A 725 45.84 -12.22 -20.74
N LEU A 726 45.25 -11.02 -20.95
CA LEU A 726 46.01 -9.85 -21.44
C LEU A 726 47.21 -9.49 -20.57
N LEU A 727 46.99 -9.29 -19.27
CA LEU A 727 48.04 -8.92 -18.32
C LEU A 727 49.08 -10.02 -18.16
N PRO A 728 48.71 -11.32 -17.94
CA PRO A 728 49.68 -12.41 -17.86
C PRO A 728 50.49 -12.61 -19.15
N ALA A 729 49.80 -12.51 -20.34
CA ALA A 729 50.47 -12.64 -21.62
C ALA A 729 51.45 -11.48 -21.89
N TRP A 730 51.09 -10.29 -21.50
CA TRP A 730 51.96 -9.12 -21.58
C TRP A 730 53.16 -9.24 -20.62
N ALA A 731 52.93 -9.65 -19.38
CA ALA A 731 54.00 -9.92 -18.40
C ALA A 731 55.00 -11.00 -18.86
N ALA A 732 54.51 -12.02 -19.58
CA ALA A 732 55.35 -13.06 -20.20
C ALA A 732 56.35 -12.51 -21.25
N THR A 733 56.03 -11.36 -21.88
CA THR A 733 56.86 -10.75 -22.93
C THR A 733 57.89 -9.76 -22.42
N TRP A 734 57.84 -9.32 -21.14
CA TRP A 734 58.68 -8.26 -20.57
C TRP A 734 59.90 -8.81 -19.79
N GLY A 735 59.99 -10.10 -19.51
CA GLY A 735 61.12 -10.72 -18.87
C GLY A 735 62.37 -10.73 -19.76
N ARG A 736 63.56 -10.43 -19.20
CA ARG A 736 64.82 -10.68 -19.92
C ARG A 736 64.98 -12.18 -20.06
N PRO A 737 65.27 -12.70 -21.29
CA PRO A 737 65.36 -14.16 -21.54
C PRO A 737 66.39 -14.86 -20.67
N LEU A 738 67.50 -14.21 -20.36
CA LEU A 738 68.58 -14.73 -19.53
C LEU A 738 68.18 -14.87 -18.04
N ASP A 739 67.37 -13.94 -17.49
CA ASP A 739 66.90 -14.00 -16.10
C ASP A 739 65.87 -15.14 -15.87
N ALA A 740 65.29 -15.66 -16.93
CA ALA A 740 64.39 -16.80 -16.90
C ALA A 740 65.09 -18.16 -16.87
N VAL A 741 66.38 -18.23 -17.34
CA VAL A 741 67.19 -19.45 -17.41
C VAL A 741 68.06 -19.56 -16.20
N TYR A 742 68.56 -18.45 -15.65
CA TYR A 742 69.37 -18.43 -14.42
C TYR A 742 68.47 -18.12 -13.24
N ALA A 743 68.24 -19.11 -12.36
CA ALA A 743 67.60 -18.92 -11.08
C ALA A 743 68.51 -18.09 -10.15
N VAL A 744 68.31 -16.78 -10.06
CA VAL A 744 69.01 -15.95 -9.09
C VAL A 744 68.49 -16.32 -7.71
N ALA A 745 69.36 -16.98 -6.92
CA ALA A 745 69.15 -17.17 -5.49
C ALA A 745 69.22 -15.82 -4.77
N GLY A 746 68.13 -15.09 -4.77
CA GLY A 746 67.91 -13.81 -4.09
C GLY A 746 67.68 -14.04 -2.59
N GLY A 747 68.74 -14.20 -1.81
CA GLY A 747 68.70 -14.16 -0.37
C GLY A 747 68.78 -12.73 0.14
N GLY A 748 67.82 -12.30 0.85
CA GLY A 748 67.81 -10.99 1.52
C GLY A 748 66.62 -10.82 2.39
N GLY A 749 66.57 -11.41 3.53
CA GLY A 749 65.51 -11.18 4.49
C GLY A 749 66.04 -11.35 5.93
N GLY A 750 65.85 -10.29 6.70
CA GLY A 750 66.33 -10.18 8.07
C GLY A 750 65.95 -11.36 8.97
N HIS A 751 66.81 -11.80 9.81
CA HIS A 751 66.67 -12.88 10.76
C HIS A 751 65.74 -12.47 11.91
N ARG A 752 64.44 -12.77 11.74
CA ARG A 752 63.52 -12.76 12.89
C ARG A 752 63.38 -14.20 13.35
N GLN A 753 63.80 -14.50 14.59
CA GLN A 753 63.58 -15.81 15.20
C GLN A 753 62.08 -16.03 15.38
N VAL A 754 61.56 -17.01 14.70
CA VAL A 754 60.15 -17.36 14.78
C VAL A 754 60.02 -18.67 15.56
N LEU A 755 59.34 -18.60 16.70
CA LEU A 755 59.27 -19.71 17.69
C LEU A 755 57.99 -20.56 17.58
N SER A 756 57.06 -20.25 16.59
CA SER A 756 55.80 -20.97 16.43
C SER A 756 55.46 -21.24 14.96
N VAL A 757 54.65 -22.28 14.71
CA VAL A 757 54.18 -22.63 13.37
C VAL A 757 53.35 -21.49 12.77
N THR A 758 52.52 -20.83 13.58
CA THR A 758 51.73 -19.66 13.15
C THR A 758 52.60 -18.45 12.81
N GLY A 759 53.66 -18.24 13.58
CA GLY A 759 54.66 -17.21 13.31
C GLY A 759 55.42 -17.46 12.00
N ILE A 760 55.75 -18.71 11.66
CA ILE A 760 56.38 -19.09 10.38
C ILE A 760 55.35 -18.80 9.23
N ALA A 761 54.08 -19.17 9.40
CA ALA A 761 53.05 -18.88 8.43
C ALA A 761 52.94 -17.36 8.15
N PHE A 762 52.92 -16.54 9.21
CA PHE A 762 52.83 -15.08 9.07
C PHE A 762 54.09 -14.48 8.42
N ALA A 763 55.30 -14.97 8.80
CA ALA A 763 56.55 -14.55 8.18
C ALA A 763 56.62 -14.94 6.69
N ASN A 764 56.09 -16.10 6.32
CA ASN A 764 56.03 -16.56 4.92
C ASN A 764 55.08 -15.72 4.09
N VAL A 765 53.91 -15.38 4.67
CA VAL A 765 52.89 -14.52 4.10
C VAL A 765 53.48 -13.10 3.88
N SER A 766 54.16 -12.50 4.86
CA SER A 766 54.75 -11.16 4.79
C SER A 766 55.96 -10.99 3.84
N ARG A 767 56.68 -12.07 3.54
CA ARG A 767 57.83 -12.03 2.63
C ARG A 767 57.48 -11.79 1.17
N ARG A 768 56.21 -12.03 0.75
CA ARG A 768 55.78 -11.88 -0.66
C ARG A 768 54.40 -11.23 -0.73
N PRO A 769 54.26 -9.94 -0.40
CA PRO A 769 52.98 -9.27 -0.24
C PRO A 769 52.11 -9.26 -1.54
N ALA A 770 52.76 -9.18 -2.70
CA ALA A 770 52.06 -9.19 -4.00
C ALA A 770 51.23 -10.46 -4.25
N ARG A 771 51.63 -11.61 -3.68
CA ARG A 771 50.87 -12.87 -3.80
C ARG A 771 49.70 -12.95 -2.87
N ILE A 772 49.84 -12.38 -1.67
CA ILE A 772 48.77 -12.28 -0.71
C ILE A 772 47.66 -11.39 -1.26
N VAL A 773 48.08 -10.25 -1.82
CA VAL A 773 47.16 -9.29 -2.43
C VAL A 773 46.38 -9.96 -3.57
N SER A 774 47.00 -10.74 -4.46
CA SER A 774 46.26 -11.39 -5.56
C SER A 774 45.26 -12.43 -5.10
N GLY A 775 45.57 -13.22 -4.04
CA GLY A 775 44.62 -14.19 -3.46
C GLY A 775 43.52 -13.52 -2.64
N ALA A 776 43.86 -12.49 -1.87
CA ALA A 776 42.93 -11.75 -1.03
C ALA A 776 41.97 -10.90 -1.87
N ILE A 777 42.38 -10.36 -3.02
CA ILE A 777 41.52 -9.53 -3.89
C ILE A 777 40.28 -10.30 -4.37
N GLY A 778 40.45 -11.56 -4.81
CA GLY A 778 39.30 -12.36 -5.26
C GLY A 778 38.26 -12.55 -4.15
N LEU A 779 38.70 -12.88 -2.94
CA LEU A 779 37.83 -13.04 -1.78
C LEU A 779 37.29 -11.71 -1.26
N PHE A 780 38.12 -10.66 -1.25
CA PHE A 780 37.71 -9.28 -0.93
C PHE A 780 36.51 -8.83 -1.78
N ILE A 781 36.60 -9.02 -3.08
CA ILE A 781 35.53 -8.62 -3.99
C ILE A 781 34.30 -9.50 -3.78
N GLY A 782 34.50 -10.84 -3.60
CA GLY A 782 33.38 -11.75 -3.33
C GLY A 782 32.61 -11.37 -2.05
N VAL A 783 33.30 -11.03 -0.97
CA VAL A 783 32.72 -10.64 0.31
C VAL A 783 32.08 -9.24 0.23
N ALA A 784 32.77 -8.28 -0.40
CA ALA A 784 32.22 -6.94 -0.60
C ALA A 784 30.92 -6.98 -1.43
N ALA A 785 30.92 -7.84 -2.42
CA ALA A 785 29.80 -8.18 -3.27
C ALA A 785 28.60 -8.70 -2.51
N PHE A 786 28.83 -9.73 -1.75
CA PHE A 786 27.78 -10.35 -0.96
C PHE A 786 27.21 -9.36 0.07
N ALA A 787 28.09 -8.61 0.73
CA ALA A 787 27.67 -7.57 1.66
C ALA A 787 26.88 -6.45 0.99
N ALA A 788 27.30 -5.99 -0.19
CA ALA A 788 26.57 -4.99 -0.97
C ALA A 788 25.19 -5.50 -1.43
N LEU A 789 25.12 -6.76 -1.84
CA LEU A 789 23.87 -7.41 -2.22
C LEU A 789 22.87 -7.48 -1.05
N LEU A 790 23.34 -7.91 0.11
CA LEU A 790 22.52 -7.90 1.34
C LEU A 790 22.10 -6.49 1.73
N ALA A 791 22.97 -5.51 1.55
CA ALA A 791 22.65 -4.12 1.84
C ALA A 791 21.60 -3.54 0.88
N VAL A 792 21.74 -3.81 -0.43
CA VAL A 792 20.73 -3.44 -1.42
C VAL A 792 19.39 -4.10 -1.10
N GLN A 793 19.41 -5.36 -0.67
CA GLN A 793 18.18 -6.06 -0.27
C GLN A 793 17.53 -5.42 0.96
N LEU A 794 18.32 -5.02 1.96
CA LEU A 794 17.82 -4.34 3.15
C LEU A 794 17.31 -2.92 2.83
N ALA A 795 18.01 -2.18 1.97
CA ALA A 795 17.58 -0.86 1.50
C ALA A 795 16.27 -0.95 0.70
N PHE A 796 16.18 -1.94 -0.18
CA PHE A 796 14.99 -2.23 -0.97
C PHE A 796 13.81 -2.61 -0.06
N GLN A 797 14.04 -3.46 0.94
CA GLN A 797 13.02 -3.78 1.94
C GLN A 797 12.56 -2.53 2.69
N GLY A 798 13.46 -1.60 3.03
CA GLY A 798 13.12 -0.34 3.70
C GLY A 798 12.25 0.61 2.86
N GLN A 799 12.41 0.64 1.53
CA GLN A 799 11.62 1.52 0.64
C GLN A 799 10.27 0.94 0.25
N VAL A 800 10.15 -0.38 0.17
CA VAL A 800 9.00 -1.11 -0.34
C VAL A 800 8.32 -1.93 0.76
N ALA A 801 8.96 -2.07 1.93
CA ALA A 801 8.43 -2.77 3.09
C ALA A 801 7.12 -2.15 3.55
N GLY A 802 6.17 -3.01 3.96
CA GLY A 802 4.85 -2.59 4.38
C GLY A 802 3.91 -2.25 3.21
N SER A 803 4.29 -2.53 1.96
CA SER A 803 3.36 -2.48 0.83
C SER A 803 3.08 -3.90 0.31
N VAL A 804 1.82 -4.17 -0.03
CA VAL A 804 1.38 -5.51 -0.49
C VAL A 804 2.17 -5.97 -1.71
N LEU A 805 2.40 -5.07 -2.68
CA LEU A 805 3.18 -5.37 -3.87
C LEU A 805 4.66 -5.62 -3.55
N GLY A 806 5.21 -4.85 -2.60
CA GLY A 806 6.58 -5.02 -2.14
C GLY A 806 6.81 -6.35 -1.45
N ASP A 807 5.89 -6.78 -0.63
CA ASP A 807 5.96 -8.06 0.08
C ASP A 807 5.84 -9.25 -0.89
N LEU A 808 4.94 -9.18 -1.87
CA LEU A 808 4.83 -10.19 -2.93
C LEU A 808 6.12 -10.33 -3.73
N VAL A 809 6.73 -9.20 -4.13
CA VAL A 809 7.97 -9.19 -4.92
C VAL A 809 9.17 -9.61 -4.06
N SER A 810 9.24 -9.23 -2.79
CA SER A 810 10.35 -9.59 -1.90
C SER A 810 10.48 -11.09 -1.71
N VAL A 811 9.39 -11.84 -1.71
CA VAL A 811 9.38 -13.30 -1.59
C VAL A 811 9.95 -13.96 -2.86
N GLN A 812 9.63 -13.45 -4.05
CA GLN A 812 10.10 -14.00 -5.32
C GLN A 812 11.61 -13.79 -5.54
N VAL A 813 12.14 -12.64 -5.13
CA VAL A 813 13.55 -12.25 -5.36
C VAL A 813 14.55 -12.97 -4.44
N ARG A 814 14.14 -13.44 -3.26
CA ARG A 814 15.05 -14.02 -2.25
C ARG A 814 15.80 -15.27 -2.68
N GLY A 815 15.20 -16.16 -3.47
CA GLY A 815 15.82 -17.43 -3.89
C GLY A 815 16.99 -17.25 -4.85
N VAL A 816 16.85 -16.34 -5.78
CA VAL A 816 17.78 -16.04 -6.88
C VAL A 816 19.06 -15.38 -6.39
N ASP A 817 18.90 -14.38 -5.53
CA ASP A 817 20.00 -13.61 -4.98
C ASP A 817 20.95 -14.45 -4.13
N LEU A 818 20.38 -15.39 -3.37
CA LEU A 818 21.15 -16.30 -2.55
C LEU A 818 22.09 -17.18 -3.39
N VAL A 819 21.61 -17.70 -4.52
CA VAL A 819 22.41 -18.54 -5.43
C VAL A 819 23.58 -17.71 -6.02
N ALA A 820 23.30 -16.50 -6.48
CA ALA A 820 24.33 -15.62 -7.03
C ALA A 820 25.43 -15.26 -6.02
N ALA A 821 24.99 -14.95 -4.80
CA ALA A 821 25.86 -14.59 -3.70
C ALA A 821 26.75 -15.76 -3.27
N VAL A 822 26.19 -16.96 -3.14
CA VAL A 822 26.94 -18.17 -2.82
C VAL A 822 27.97 -18.51 -3.92
N LEU A 823 27.61 -18.36 -5.20
CA LEU A 823 28.53 -18.58 -6.31
C LEU A 823 29.69 -17.58 -6.31
N ALA A 824 29.44 -16.31 -6.04
CA ALA A 824 30.49 -15.30 -5.92
C ALA A 824 31.44 -15.58 -4.75
N LEU A 825 30.92 -16.02 -3.61
CA LEU A 825 31.75 -16.42 -2.45
C LEU A 825 32.58 -17.67 -2.73
N LEU A 826 32.01 -18.67 -3.40
CA LEU A 826 32.71 -19.88 -3.82
C LEU A 826 33.87 -19.54 -4.75
N LEU A 827 33.66 -18.72 -5.77
CA LEU A 827 34.73 -18.27 -6.68
C LEU A 827 35.87 -17.53 -5.93
N GLY A 828 35.49 -16.66 -4.97
CA GLY A 828 36.44 -15.97 -4.12
C GLY A 828 37.27 -16.93 -3.24
N ALA A 829 36.63 -17.92 -2.62
CA ALA A 829 37.28 -18.94 -1.80
C ALA A 829 38.22 -19.85 -2.64
N PHE A 830 37.77 -20.25 -3.84
CA PHE A 830 38.62 -21.00 -4.78
C PHE A 830 39.86 -20.20 -5.23
N SER A 831 39.74 -18.89 -5.40
CA SER A 831 40.86 -18.01 -5.71
C SER A 831 41.96 -18.07 -4.63
N VAL A 832 41.57 -18.09 -3.33
CA VAL A 832 42.49 -18.24 -2.21
C VAL A 832 43.18 -19.60 -2.26
N ALA A 833 42.41 -20.67 -2.53
CA ALA A 833 43.00 -22.03 -2.59
C ALA A 833 43.92 -22.20 -3.79
N ASP A 834 43.63 -21.61 -4.94
CA ASP A 834 44.51 -21.64 -6.12
C ASP A 834 45.84 -20.94 -5.84
N VAL A 835 45.78 -19.72 -5.27
CA VAL A 835 47.02 -19.00 -4.85
C VAL A 835 47.82 -19.78 -3.83
N LEU A 836 47.15 -20.41 -2.86
CA LEU A 836 47.83 -21.27 -1.86
C LEU A 836 48.48 -22.48 -2.54
N ALA A 837 47.76 -23.16 -3.45
CA ALA A 837 48.30 -24.33 -4.15
C ALA A 837 49.54 -23.98 -4.98
N VAL A 838 49.55 -22.83 -5.66
CA VAL A 838 50.70 -22.31 -6.39
C VAL A 838 51.88 -21.99 -5.46
N ASN A 839 51.61 -21.35 -4.30
CA ASN A 839 52.63 -21.02 -3.30
C ASN A 839 53.26 -22.27 -2.71
N LEU A 840 52.46 -23.29 -2.41
CA LEU A 840 52.95 -24.55 -1.88
C LEU A 840 53.82 -25.33 -2.89
N ARG A 841 53.46 -25.33 -4.16
CA ARG A 841 54.27 -25.92 -5.23
C ARG A 841 55.60 -25.17 -5.44
N ASP A 842 55.59 -23.83 -5.43
CA ASP A 842 56.84 -23.03 -5.56
C ASP A 842 57.84 -23.27 -4.38
N ARG A 843 57.31 -23.82 -3.27
CA ARG A 843 58.09 -24.09 -2.04
C ARG A 843 58.14 -25.57 -1.72
N ALA A 844 57.90 -26.44 -2.71
CA ALA A 844 57.92 -27.88 -2.50
C ALA A 844 59.25 -28.37 -1.98
N GLY A 845 60.40 -27.82 -2.46
CA GLY A 845 61.75 -28.10 -1.97
C GLY A 845 61.90 -27.68 -0.50
N GLU A 846 61.45 -26.47 -0.08
CA GLU A 846 61.48 -26.05 1.33
C GLU A 846 60.68 -27.00 2.22
N GLN A 847 59.50 -27.42 1.76
CA GLN A 847 58.66 -28.37 2.51
C GLN A 847 59.28 -29.76 2.58
N ALA A 848 59.93 -30.21 1.53
CA ALA A 848 60.68 -31.49 1.53
C ALA A 848 61.83 -31.47 2.53
N VAL A 849 62.56 -30.36 2.63
CA VAL A 849 63.63 -30.19 3.66
C VAL A 849 63.03 -30.20 5.05
N LEU A 850 61.92 -29.52 5.30
CA LEU A 850 61.20 -29.53 6.61
C LEU A 850 60.78 -30.98 6.97
N ALA A 851 60.19 -31.69 6.00
CA ALA A 851 59.82 -33.10 6.19
C ALA A 851 61.05 -34.01 6.49
N ALA A 852 62.17 -33.82 5.77
CA ALA A 852 63.42 -34.55 6.01
C ALA A 852 64.04 -34.23 7.38
N THR A 853 63.82 -33.02 7.91
CA THR A 853 64.27 -32.62 9.28
C THR A 853 63.30 -33.07 10.39
N GLY A 854 62.31 -33.91 10.07
CA GLY A 854 61.42 -34.57 11.05
C GLY A 854 60.09 -33.92 11.34
N TRP A 855 59.63 -32.95 10.53
CA TRP A 855 58.30 -32.38 10.64
C TRP A 855 57.25 -33.41 10.27
N ARG A 856 56.26 -33.59 11.15
CA ARG A 856 55.15 -34.52 10.92
C ARG A 856 54.20 -33.97 9.86
N PRO A 857 53.52 -34.81 9.06
CA PRO A 857 52.55 -34.37 8.04
C PRO A 857 51.47 -33.45 8.62
N ARG A 858 51.03 -33.69 9.86
CA ARG A 858 50.07 -32.81 10.57
C ARG A 858 50.61 -31.39 10.81
N THR A 859 51.89 -31.22 11.02
CA THR A 859 52.50 -29.90 11.25
C THR A 859 52.66 -29.15 9.93
N LEU A 860 52.99 -29.83 8.83
CA LEU A 860 53.01 -29.25 7.49
C LEU A 860 51.62 -28.86 7.03
N PHE A 861 50.62 -29.72 7.30
CA PHE A 861 49.21 -29.35 7.05
C PHE A 861 48.79 -28.08 7.80
N ARG A 862 49.10 -28.00 9.12
CA ARG A 862 48.81 -26.81 9.94
C ARG A 862 49.48 -25.55 9.39
N LEU A 863 50.71 -25.66 8.93
CA LEU A 863 51.47 -24.56 8.36
C LEU A 863 50.76 -24.05 7.08
N ALA A 864 50.46 -24.94 6.14
CA ALA A 864 49.79 -24.60 4.88
C ALA A 864 48.37 -24.07 5.11
N PHE A 865 47.62 -24.71 6.01
CA PHE A 865 46.28 -24.30 6.35
C PHE A 865 46.27 -22.88 6.98
N THR A 866 47.18 -22.60 7.92
CA THR A 866 47.27 -21.26 8.54
C THR A 866 47.70 -20.18 7.54
N GLU A 867 48.60 -20.49 6.59
CA GLU A 867 48.96 -19.56 5.49
C GLU A 867 47.71 -19.20 4.66
N GLY A 868 46.92 -20.19 4.26
CA GLY A 868 45.68 -19.95 3.51
C GLY A 868 44.63 -19.17 4.31
N MET A 869 44.44 -19.49 5.60
CA MET A 869 43.52 -18.79 6.48
C MET A 869 43.91 -17.32 6.71
N VAL A 870 45.21 -17.00 6.83
CA VAL A 870 45.67 -15.61 6.97
C VAL A 870 45.27 -14.79 5.72
N VAL A 871 45.45 -15.33 4.52
CA VAL A 871 45.03 -14.68 3.26
C VAL A 871 43.53 -14.50 3.24
N GLY A 872 42.77 -15.52 3.65
CA GLY A 872 41.33 -15.50 3.75
C GLY A 872 40.79 -14.42 4.72
N ILE A 873 41.35 -14.36 5.93
CA ILE A 873 41.01 -13.39 6.96
C ILE A 873 41.22 -11.94 6.45
N VAL A 874 42.38 -11.69 5.82
CA VAL A 874 42.68 -10.37 5.24
C VAL A 874 41.64 -9.99 4.16
N GLY A 875 41.29 -10.92 3.27
CA GLY A 875 40.27 -10.70 2.24
C GLY A 875 38.87 -10.43 2.82
N VAL A 876 38.48 -11.21 3.85
CA VAL A 876 37.15 -11.05 4.50
C VAL A 876 37.07 -9.74 5.27
N ILE A 877 38.07 -9.34 6.01
CA ILE A 877 38.07 -8.06 6.76
C ILE A 877 38.02 -6.88 5.80
N ALA A 878 38.85 -6.87 4.77
CA ALA A 878 38.87 -5.81 3.78
C ALA A 878 37.56 -5.75 3.01
N GLY A 879 37.02 -6.90 2.57
CA GLY A 879 35.75 -6.99 1.85
C GLY A 879 34.57 -6.60 2.71
N GLY A 880 34.57 -7.01 3.99
CA GLY A 880 33.54 -6.60 4.94
C GLY A 880 33.53 -5.09 5.21
N ALA A 881 34.70 -4.47 5.35
CA ALA A 881 34.85 -3.04 5.57
C ALA A 881 34.28 -2.22 4.38
N VAL A 882 34.60 -2.62 3.15
CA VAL A 882 34.06 -1.99 1.93
C VAL A 882 32.56 -2.30 1.80
N GLY A 883 32.13 -3.51 2.11
CA GLY A 883 30.74 -3.89 2.14
C GLY A 883 29.90 -3.02 3.08
N VAL A 884 30.40 -2.76 4.31
CA VAL A 884 29.79 -1.82 5.25
C VAL A 884 29.74 -0.41 4.66
N GLY A 885 30.83 0.07 4.04
CA GLY A 885 30.89 1.40 3.43
C GLY A 885 29.85 1.58 2.31
N VAL A 886 29.76 0.61 1.39
CA VAL A 886 28.74 0.63 0.31
C VAL A 886 27.35 0.53 0.89
N ALA A 887 27.14 -0.31 1.87
CA ALA A 887 25.88 -0.51 2.53
C ALA A 887 25.40 0.75 3.26
N THR A 888 26.26 1.45 3.97
CA THR A 888 25.92 2.73 4.65
C THR A 888 25.57 3.83 3.68
N LEU A 889 26.23 3.88 2.52
CA LEU A 889 25.89 4.80 1.44
C LEU A 889 24.50 4.55 0.84
N LEU A 890 24.06 3.29 0.81
CA LEU A 890 22.77 2.89 0.22
C LEU A 890 21.62 2.93 1.22
N THR A 891 21.86 2.59 2.50
CA THR A 891 20.79 2.46 3.51
C THR A 891 20.71 3.65 4.48
N GLY A 892 21.71 4.54 4.48
CA GLY A 892 21.79 5.65 5.42
C GLY A 892 22.10 5.25 6.88
N SER A 893 22.14 3.94 7.22
CA SER A 893 22.40 3.47 8.59
C SER A 893 23.43 2.32 8.64
N ALA A 894 24.52 2.51 9.38
CA ALA A 894 25.54 1.47 9.57
C ALA A 894 25.03 0.30 10.43
N LEU A 895 24.20 0.58 11.44
CA LEU A 895 23.78 -0.42 12.43
C LEU A 895 22.90 -1.54 11.86
N ALA A 896 22.04 -1.21 10.91
CA ALA A 896 21.14 -2.19 10.26
C ALA A 896 21.90 -3.23 9.41
N VAL A 897 23.10 -2.91 8.96
CA VAL A 897 23.86 -3.73 7.98
C VAL A 897 24.90 -4.63 8.66
N ILE A 898 25.36 -4.29 9.87
CA ILE A 898 26.40 -5.04 10.59
C ILE A 898 26.05 -6.53 10.74
N PRO A 899 24.84 -6.96 11.15
CA PRO A 899 24.53 -8.40 11.27
C PRO A 899 24.69 -9.16 9.95
N ALA A 900 24.27 -8.54 8.83
CA ALA A 900 24.38 -9.14 7.51
C ALA A 900 25.85 -9.31 7.06
N VAL A 901 26.68 -8.31 7.33
CA VAL A 901 28.12 -8.37 7.02
C VAL A 901 28.84 -9.39 7.91
N VAL A 902 28.48 -9.51 9.19
CA VAL A 902 29.04 -10.53 10.09
C VAL A 902 28.64 -11.93 9.61
N LEU A 903 27.40 -12.13 9.18
CA LEU A 903 26.96 -13.39 8.59
C LEU A 903 27.72 -13.72 7.30
N ALA A 904 27.90 -12.74 6.43
CA ALA A 904 28.70 -12.87 5.21
C ALA A 904 30.15 -13.28 5.52
N ALA A 905 30.77 -12.63 6.50
CA ALA A 905 32.14 -12.91 6.94
C ALA A 905 32.28 -14.32 7.50
N THR A 906 31.34 -14.77 8.33
CA THR A 906 31.38 -16.13 8.92
C THR A 906 31.21 -17.22 7.87
N ILE A 907 30.29 -17.07 6.93
CA ILE A 907 30.10 -18.00 5.80
C ILE A 907 31.35 -18.04 4.93
N SER A 908 31.92 -16.88 4.60
CA SER A 908 33.14 -16.78 3.78
C SER A 908 34.35 -17.46 4.43
N LEU A 909 34.56 -17.26 5.74
CA LEU A 909 35.64 -17.93 6.49
C LEU A 909 35.43 -19.45 6.52
N ALA A 910 34.22 -19.93 6.71
CA ALA A 910 33.93 -21.36 6.69
C ALA A 910 34.19 -21.96 5.29
N LEU A 911 33.84 -21.28 4.22
CA LEU A 911 34.10 -21.69 2.84
C LEU A 911 35.61 -21.71 2.55
N VAL A 912 36.32 -20.65 2.92
CA VAL A 912 37.80 -20.61 2.80
C VAL A 912 38.46 -21.78 3.54
N ALA A 913 38.04 -22.03 4.77
CA ALA A 913 38.56 -23.15 5.57
C ALA A 913 38.35 -24.51 4.85
N ALA A 914 37.14 -24.71 4.31
CA ALA A 914 36.82 -25.93 3.57
C ALA A 914 37.69 -26.10 2.30
N VAL A 915 37.80 -25.03 1.49
CA VAL A 915 38.52 -25.11 0.19
C VAL A 915 40.04 -25.16 0.36
N VAL A 916 40.61 -24.48 1.37
CA VAL A 916 42.03 -24.47 1.70
C VAL A 916 42.52 -25.85 2.22
N THR A 917 41.62 -26.66 2.76
CA THR A 917 42.00 -28.01 3.28
C THR A 917 42.57 -28.91 2.19
N LEU A 918 42.07 -28.84 0.95
CA LEU A 918 42.48 -29.67 -0.17
C LEU A 918 43.96 -29.43 -0.54
N PRO A 919 44.43 -28.22 -0.89
CA PRO A 919 45.84 -27.97 -1.20
C PRO A 919 46.76 -28.20 0.02
N ALA A 920 46.30 -27.93 1.24
CA ALA A 920 47.08 -28.21 2.46
C ALA A 920 47.27 -29.71 2.70
N LEU A 921 46.27 -30.55 2.45
CA LEU A 921 46.38 -32.01 2.52
C LEU A 921 47.29 -32.54 1.42
N GLN A 922 47.18 -32.04 0.18
CA GLN A 922 48.10 -32.47 -0.92
C GLN A 922 49.58 -32.17 -0.58
N ALA A 923 49.85 -30.96 -0.12
CA ALA A 923 51.21 -30.55 0.28
C ALA A 923 51.75 -31.38 1.45
N SER A 924 50.96 -31.82 2.40
CA SER A 924 51.35 -32.63 3.54
C SER A 924 51.62 -34.10 3.21
N ARG A 925 51.17 -34.58 2.04
CA ARG A 925 51.29 -35.98 1.59
C ARG A 925 52.32 -36.18 0.48
N THR A 926 52.98 -35.12 -0.06
CA THR A 926 54.03 -35.25 -1.06
C THR A 926 55.27 -35.94 -0.47
N ALA A 927 55.74 -36.99 -1.15
CA ALA A 927 56.93 -37.75 -0.71
C ALA A 927 58.17 -36.87 -0.82
N PRO A 928 59.00 -36.74 0.24
CA PRO A 928 60.16 -35.86 0.21
C PRO A 928 61.17 -36.20 -0.88
N ALA A 929 61.32 -37.47 -1.23
CA ALA A 929 62.26 -37.94 -2.24
C ALA A 929 61.86 -37.55 -3.68
N ALA A 930 60.52 -37.47 -3.94
CA ALA A 930 60.02 -37.04 -5.24
C ALA A 930 60.16 -35.52 -5.43
N ALA A 931 59.95 -34.72 -4.38
CA ALA A 931 60.09 -33.27 -4.41
C ALA A 931 61.54 -32.78 -4.54
N LEU A 932 62.50 -33.52 -3.99
CA LEU A 932 63.93 -33.22 -4.09
C LEU A 932 64.53 -33.72 -5.42
N ALA A 933 63.94 -34.64 -6.15
CA ALA A 933 64.34 -35.11 -7.44
C ALA A 933 63.85 -34.24 -8.62
N GLU A 934 62.90 -33.35 -8.41
CA GLU A 934 62.40 -32.39 -9.42
C GLU A 934 63.17 -31.05 -9.40
N ASP A 935 63.89 -30.69 -8.37
CA ASP A 935 64.84 -29.58 -8.28
C ASP A 935 66.19 -29.96 -8.85
#